data_1ad2ec56189115f61da6cecd70ea3beb
#
_entry.id   1ad2ec56189115f61da6cecd70ea3beb
#
_cell.length_a   1.000
_cell.length_b   1.000
_cell.length_c   1.000
_cell.angle_alpha   90.00
_cell.angle_beta   90.00
_cell.angle_gamma   90.00
#
_symmetry.space_group_name_H-M   'P 1'
#
loop_
_entity.id
_entity.type
_entity.pdbx_description
1 polymer ?
#
loop_
_entity_poly.entity_id
_entity_poly.type
_entity_poly.pdbx_seq_one_letter_code
_entity_poly.pdbx_strand_id
1 'polypeptide(L)'
;MCQDNSTIPFINRAARLFDAVQQSSGALDMPKETRVVIVGAGAAGIAAASRLLQRGMSDFVILEANDRIGGRIYTKNFGEHVVDLGAQWVHGQSGNVVYELASKHNLLSSFIALLDPSRHEFANINGEIIPNEESTEALMIYFNNMNKMKQIELKEEEGSFGDYFIREYYKAFDEKPFTNRARIAEYLSWIEKMENSIQCSDSWFDVSAKRLTEYWECEGDPTLDWKNRGYKTIFDLLLQKIPNAEECLPVMEKIEFGKVVVTINYSSDENVTVITRDGCEYSALHVIFTGSLGVLKDKHSTMFVPSLSQKKQRAIEGLNIGTANKIFLEFSHRWWPEDKVSFNFIWSDKDKKFLQTYGQNREWLCDVFSFFTVAHQPNLLCAWIAGKNARHMETLSDVDVLDGLYLLLKKSFEKHYTVVKPIRMLRSKWYTDEHFRGSYSFQSMFSEQIDIRPRDLAEPIVNGSKPVILFAGEATHDHYYSTVHGAVETGFREADRIIEFERTCNHLNQLIDNFDEALRIEIDTNTRGAEKTRVVIVGAGIAGLAAAKTLEDAGFTDYLLLEAQDVVGGRIYSVPWDNGWIDCGAQFLHGDKSRLAQYCLSNDLLSNIQGTDGDGIFLRDDGTIMNESLVREIDDLVRTVSDDICESRRPLKKQENIGSVLRCRFEDYLHEKNDSPMERRMKEEIFDWNVRFLLVDNCCYSLDDLSAVFWGKFKYVGGPEHLLFKSGYSSLTNLLVDNLDKQKVRLTTSVETIHWRDTFDSLNDSPITVKIFDGTKIFADAVIVTCSLGYLKENHKKMFQPLLPSRLNVAIENLGFGTINKIFLDFGEPWWQRNIHGFQLLWSRNLDRQSLPEWTKDVTGFDVLPTHAATLIVWVGGRGACIIEDLTEETIAQDCMNLLTRHLRCHDIPPVKKCVRTKWNGNKYVRGGYSHITKSCEGDNISPRTLAEPIWATMLQNDTKTEKNVPIILFAGEATHDEFYSTTHGAYETGIYQAEVFLQYHVNTK
;
A
#
# COMPACT_ATOMS: atom_id res chain seq x y z
N MET A 1 -14.58 -42.62 64.62
CA MET A 1 -13.61 -41.98 65.54
C MET A 1 -12.49 -41.43 64.69
N CYS A 2 -12.09 -40.25 64.93
CA CYS A 2 -11.12 -39.40 64.32
C CYS A 2 -11.66 -38.63 63.09
N GLN A 3 -12.12 -37.46 63.38
CA GLN A 3 -12.34 -36.31 62.48
C GLN A 3 -10.99 -35.68 62.23
N ASP A 4 -10.68 -35.47 60.98
CA ASP A 4 -9.58 -34.60 60.60
C ASP A 4 -10.12 -33.20 60.16
N ASN A 5 -9.80 -32.24 61.03
CA ASN A 5 -9.99 -30.81 60.78
C ASN A 5 -8.75 -30.24 60.12
N SER A 6 -8.82 -30.02 58.77
CA SER A 6 -7.78 -29.24 58.03
C SER A 6 -8.37 -28.37 56.95
N THR A 7 -9.22 -27.41 57.31
CA THR A 7 -9.75 -26.38 56.42
C THR A 7 -9.84 -25.03 57.10
N ILE A 8 -8.76 -24.58 57.77
CA ILE A 8 -8.63 -23.17 58.17
C ILE A 8 -7.14 -22.79 58.20
N PRO A 9 -6.56 -22.43 57.08
CA PRO A 9 -5.67 -21.26 57.07
C PRO A 9 -5.84 -20.29 55.90
N PHE A 10 -6.81 -20.45 54.97
CA PHE A 10 -6.95 -19.54 53.83
C PHE A 10 -7.76 -18.27 54.13
N ILE A 11 -8.67 -18.28 55.07
CA ILE A 11 -9.55 -17.15 55.41
C ILE A 11 -8.80 -16.08 56.22
N ASN A 12 -7.83 -16.45 57.05
CA ASN A 12 -7.04 -15.51 57.87
C ASN A 12 -5.93 -14.77 57.06
N ARG A 13 -5.60 -15.18 55.86
CA ARG A 13 -4.65 -14.47 54.99
C ARG A 13 -5.34 -13.43 54.12
N ALA A 14 -6.58 -13.66 53.74
CA ALA A 14 -7.39 -12.69 53.00
C ALA A 14 -7.86 -11.53 53.91
N ALA A 15 -8.22 -11.82 55.14
CA ALA A 15 -8.59 -10.79 56.13
C ALA A 15 -7.41 -9.86 56.53
N ARG A 16 -6.18 -10.40 56.60
CA ARG A 16 -4.98 -9.59 56.87
C ARG A 16 -4.49 -8.76 55.67
N LEU A 17 -4.83 -9.16 54.45
CA LEU A 17 -4.63 -8.37 53.24
C LEU A 17 -5.68 -7.26 53.10
N PHE A 18 -6.91 -7.48 53.55
CA PHE A 18 -7.96 -6.47 53.61
C PHE A 18 -7.70 -5.40 54.67
N ASP A 19 -7.20 -5.79 55.84
CA ASP A 19 -6.84 -4.82 56.93
C ASP A 19 -5.55 -4.03 56.60
N ALA A 20 -4.64 -4.57 55.79
CA ALA A 20 -3.45 -3.85 55.33
C ALA A 20 -3.78 -2.82 54.24
N VAL A 21 -4.84 -3.05 53.47
CA VAL A 21 -5.34 -2.11 52.46
C VAL A 21 -6.17 -0.96 53.07
N GLN A 22 -6.78 -1.17 54.25
CA GLN A 22 -7.51 -0.10 54.96
C GLN A 22 -6.64 0.79 55.85
N GLN A 23 -5.37 0.47 56.09
CA GLN A 23 -4.47 1.32 56.89
C GLN A 23 -3.51 2.20 56.08
N SER A 24 -3.56 2.16 54.74
CA SER A 24 -2.95 3.15 53.85
C SER A 24 -4.04 4.05 53.25
N SER A 25 -4.69 4.85 54.05
CA SER A 25 -5.50 5.97 53.65
C SER A 25 -4.58 7.14 53.21
N GLY A 26 -3.78 6.89 52.19
CA GLY A 26 -3.34 7.95 51.28
C GLY A 26 -4.48 8.18 50.28
N ALA A 27 -4.82 9.40 49.99
CA ALA A 27 -5.82 9.79 49.01
C ALA A 27 -5.71 8.91 47.75
N LEU A 28 -6.77 8.16 47.43
CA LEU A 28 -6.90 7.52 46.11
C LEU A 28 -6.82 8.67 45.09
N ASP A 29 -5.69 8.78 44.43
CA ASP A 29 -5.58 9.68 43.29
C ASP A 29 -6.69 9.31 42.29
N MET A 30 -7.53 10.27 41.95
CA MET A 30 -8.59 10.08 40.94
C MET A 30 -7.93 9.58 39.62
N PRO A 31 -8.58 8.67 38.90
CA PRO A 31 -8.06 8.22 37.60
C PRO A 31 -7.70 9.42 36.72
N LYS A 32 -6.54 9.38 36.07
CA LYS A 32 -6.17 10.40 35.08
C LYS A 32 -7.05 10.23 33.84
N GLU A 33 -7.89 11.21 33.57
CA GLU A 33 -8.77 11.20 32.40
C GLU A 33 -8.03 11.70 31.15
N THR A 34 -8.22 11.01 30.04
CA THR A 34 -7.70 11.39 28.71
C THR A 34 -8.56 10.75 27.62
N ARG A 35 -8.53 11.28 26.41
CA ARG A 35 -9.27 10.66 25.30
C ARG A 35 -8.62 9.38 24.81
N VAL A 36 -7.29 9.33 24.71
CA VAL A 36 -6.56 8.18 24.19
C VAL A 36 -5.40 7.82 25.10
N VAL A 37 -5.32 6.55 25.48
CA VAL A 37 -4.12 5.97 26.07
C VAL A 37 -3.37 5.17 25.00
N ILE A 38 -2.10 5.46 24.79
CA ILE A 38 -1.21 4.70 23.92
C ILE A 38 -0.30 3.85 24.82
N VAL A 39 -0.35 2.53 24.69
CA VAL A 39 0.48 1.61 25.46
C VAL A 39 1.74 1.26 24.67
N GLY A 40 2.88 1.83 25.06
CA GLY A 40 4.19 1.66 24.46
C GLY A 40 4.64 2.85 23.60
N ALA A 41 5.89 3.28 23.79
CA ALA A 41 6.56 4.33 23.02
C ALA A 41 7.55 3.75 21.96
N GLY A 42 7.20 2.63 21.36
CA GLY A 42 7.89 2.06 20.19
C GLY A 42 7.53 2.80 18.89
N ALA A 43 8.00 2.30 17.75
CA ALA A 43 7.75 2.91 16.43
C ALA A 43 6.24 3.14 16.17
N ALA A 44 5.40 2.15 16.46
CA ALA A 44 3.95 2.26 16.27
C ALA A 44 3.31 3.30 17.22
N GLY A 45 3.69 3.31 18.50
CA GLY A 45 3.12 4.26 19.46
C GLY A 45 3.52 5.70 19.19
N ILE A 46 4.79 5.95 18.85
CA ILE A 46 5.27 7.29 18.47
C ILE A 46 4.65 7.74 17.15
N ALA A 47 4.50 6.83 16.17
CA ALA A 47 3.82 7.14 14.92
C ALA A 47 2.35 7.50 15.14
N ALA A 48 1.63 6.73 15.99
CA ALA A 48 0.25 7.03 16.35
C ALA A 48 0.13 8.41 17.03
N ALA A 49 0.98 8.68 18.03
CA ALA A 49 0.99 9.97 18.74
C ALA A 49 1.28 11.15 17.81
N SER A 50 2.29 11.03 16.96
CA SER A 50 2.62 12.05 15.96
C SER A 50 1.45 12.31 15.00
N ARG A 51 0.78 11.24 14.55
CA ARG A 51 -0.39 11.34 13.67
C ARG A 51 -1.58 12.00 14.35
N LEU A 52 -1.85 11.67 15.62
CA LEU A 52 -2.89 12.34 16.40
C LEU A 52 -2.64 13.85 16.49
N LEU A 53 -1.42 14.28 16.83
CA LEU A 53 -1.05 15.71 16.90
C LEU A 53 -1.17 16.40 15.53
N GLN A 54 -0.67 15.81 14.47
CA GLN A 54 -0.78 16.33 13.11
C GLN A 54 -2.23 16.54 12.66
N ARG A 55 -3.15 15.77 13.22
CA ARG A 55 -4.59 15.85 12.95
C ARG A 55 -5.37 16.68 13.97
N GLY A 56 -4.67 17.34 14.92
CA GLY A 56 -5.25 18.27 15.88
C GLY A 56 -5.79 17.63 17.15
N MET A 57 -5.52 16.33 17.40
CA MET A 57 -5.90 15.64 18.63
C MET A 57 -4.71 15.61 19.58
N SER A 58 -4.77 16.42 20.67
CA SER A 58 -3.70 16.57 21.66
C SER A 58 -4.01 15.92 23.00
N ASP A 59 -5.22 15.43 23.20
CA ASP A 59 -5.65 14.81 24.45
C ASP A 59 -5.36 13.31 24.44
N PHE A 60 -4.10 12.96 24.71
CA PHE A 60 -3.64 11.59 24.87
C PHE A 60 -2.43 11.50 25.80
N VAL A 61 -2.17 10.32 26.32
CA VAL A 61 -0.97 9.96 27.07
C VAL A 61 -0.35 8.68 26.52
N ILE A 62 0.98 8.60 26.55
CA ILE A 62 1.73 7.40 26.19
C ILE A 62 2.31 6.78 27.46
N LEU A 63 2.02 5.50 27.71
CA LEU A 63 2.54 4.74 28.84
C LEU A 63 3.66 3.83 28.36
N GLU A 64 4.90 4.16 28.70
CA GLU A 64 6.09 3.39 28.32
C GLU A 64 6.64 2.64 29.53
N ALA A 65 6.85 1.34 29.37
CA ALA A 65 7.34 0.46 30.44
C ALA A 65 8.81 0.72 30.81
N ASN A 66 9.62 1.09 29.83
CA ASN A 66 11.05 1.40 30.01
C ASN A 66 11.26 2.87 30.37
N ASP A 67 12.55 3.23 30.57
CA ASP A 67 13.04 4.61 30.76
C ASP A 67 13.41 5.30 29.42
N ARG A 68 13.09 4.68 28.27
CA ARG A 68 13.44 5.14 26.95
C ARG A 68 12.32 4.88 25.94
N ILE A 69 12.27 5.69 24.89
CA ILE A 69 11.46 5.40 23.71
C ILE A 69 12.15 4.37 22.79
N GLY A 70 11.41 3.88 21.81
CA GLY A 70 11.92 3.13 20.67
C GLY A 70 11.58 1.65 20.68
N GLY A 71 11.30 1.06 21.85
CA GLY A 71 10.99 -0.35 21.91
C GLY A 71 12.12 -1.21 21.34
N ARG A 72 11.84 -1.96 20.23
CA ARG A 72 12.80 -2.80 19.50
C ARG A 72 13.71 -2.02 18.52
N ILE A 73 13.56 -0.73 18.41
CA ILE A 73 14.56 0.19 17.87
C ILE A 73 15.42 0.62 19.05
N TYR A 74 16.65 0.15 19.09
CA TYR A 74 17.55 0.40 20.23
C TYR A 74 18.96 0.71 19.77
N THR A 75 19.22 1.99 19.52
CA THR A 75 20.54 2.51 19.16
C THR A 75 21.32 2.87 20.43
N LYS A 76 22.55 2.41 20.54
CA LYS A 76 23.47 2.70 21.65
C LYS A 76 24.81 3.25 21.18
N ASN A 77 25.39 4.11 22.02
CA ASN A 77 26.82 4.40 21.91
C ASN A 77 27.62 3.23 22.47
N PHE A 78 28.62 2.76 21.75
CA PHE A 78 29.50 1.66 22.13
C PHE A 78 30.96 2.06 21.86
N GLY A 79 31.62 2.54 22.87
CA GLY A 79 32.90 3.22 22.70
C GLY A 79 32.73 4.51 21.89
N GLU A 80 33.51 4.62 20.82
CA GLU A 80 33.40 5.73 19.85
C GLU A 80 32.35 5.45 18.74
N HIS A 81 31.69 4.29 18.81
CA HIS A 81 30.79 3.79 17.78
C HIS A 81 29.32 3.98 18.15
N VAL A 82 28.47 3.95 17.13
CA VAL A 82 27.00 3.92 17.26
C VAL A 82 26.52 2.59 16.68
N VAL A 83 25.81 1.80 17.47
CA VAL A 83 25.33 0.46 17.08
C VAL A 83 23.83 0.31 17.35
N ASP A 84 23.17 -0.45 16.49
CA ASP A 84 21.77 -0.79 16.60
C ASP A 84 21.59 -2.23 17.13
N LEU A 85 21.24 -2.35 18.40
CA LEU A 85 20.92 -3.64 19.04
C LEU A 85 19.64 -4.28 18.52
N GLY A 86 18.72 -3.47 18.02
CA GLY A 86 17.47 -3.89 17.38
C GLY A 86 17.48 -3.72 15.88
N ALA A 87 16.44 -3.08 15.32
CA ALA A 87 16.35 -2.75 13.90
C ALA A 87 17.60 -1.97 13.45
N GLN A 88 18.11 -2.29 12.27
CA GLN A 88 19.36 -1.76 11.74
C GLN A 88 19.22 -1.21 10.33
N TRP A 89 18.57 -1.94 9.43
CA TRP A 89 18.44 -1.60 8.02
C TRP A 89 17.02 -1.14 7.68
N VAL A 90 16.93 -0.22 6.75
CA VAL A 90 15.68 0.11 6.04
C VAL A 90 15.61 -0.77 4.81
N HIS A 91 14.62 -1.65 4.75
CA HIS A 91 14.49 -2.66 3.72
C HIS A 91 13.70 -2.14 2.53
N GLY A 92 14.39 -1.83 1.44
CA GLY A 92 13.79 -1.31 0.21
C GLY A 92 13.42 0.18 0.30
N GLN A 93 12.97 0.71 -0.81
CA GLN A 93 12.77 2.13 -1.04
C GLN A 93 11.31 2.45 -1.37
N SER A 94 10.80 1.84 -2.46
CA SER A 94 9.44 2.07 -2.95
C SER A 94 8.39 1.44 -2.03
N GLY A 95 7.44 2.24 -1.54
CA GLY A 95 6.41 1.76 -0.61
C GLY A 95 6.89 1.58 0.84
N ASN A 96 8.07 2.09 1.19
CA ASN A 96 8.59 2.05 2.55
C ASN A 96 8.48 3.43 3.20
N VAL A 97 7.52 3.61 4.09
CA VAL A 97 7.27 4.90 4.76
C VAL A 97 8.49 5.43 5.53
N VAL A 98 9.35 4.55 6.05
CA VAL A 98 10.60 4.97 6.73
C VAL A 98 11.59 5.54 5.73
N TYR A 99 11.71 4.91 4.55
CA TYR A 99 12.53 5.44 3.46
C TYR A 99 11.99 6.78 2.96
N GLU A 100 10.68 6.89 2.76
CA GLU A 100 10.03 8.13 2.29
C GLU A 100 10.29 9.31 3.25
N LEU A 101 10.30 9.06 4.55
CA LEU A 101 10.63 10.06 5.56
C LEU A 101 12.13 10.42 5.56
N ALA A 102 13.02 9.44 5.40
CA ALA A 102 14.46 9.62 5.59
C ALA A 102 15.19 10.13 4.33
N SER A 103 14.75 9.71 3.13
CA SER A 103 15.42 9.98 1.85
C SER A 103 15.50 11.47 1.53
N LYS A 104 14.45 12.22 1.83
CA LYS A 104 14.36 13.68 1.64
C LYS A 104 15.47 14.47 2.38
N HIS A 105 16.08 13.86 3.40
CA HIS A 105 17.08 14.50 4.25
C HIS A 105 18.47 13.87 4.13
N ASN A 106 18.68 13.00 3.12
CA ASN A 106 19.96 12.32 2.88
C ASN A 106 20.52 11.61 4.13
N LEU A 107 19.65 10.93 4.89
CA LEU A 107 20.01 10.27 6.16
C LEU A 107 20.48 8.83 5.98
N LEU A 108 20.24 8.23 4.83
CA LEU A 108 20.53 6.84 4.54
C LEU A 108 21.74 6.68 3.63
N SER A 109 22.42 5.55 3.73
CA SER A 109 23.47 5.09 2.82
C SER A 109 23.29 3.62 2.50
N SER A 110 23.72 3.21 1.30
CA SER A 110 23.70 1.83 0.85
C SER A 110 24.82 1.02 1.48
N PHE A 111 24.50 -0.20 1.89
CA PHE A 111 25.47 -1.23 2.29
C PHE A 111 25.33 -2.50 1.43
N ILE A 112 25.02 -2.31 0.15
CA ILE A 112 24.77 -3.40 -0.81
C ILE A 112 25.94 -4.37 -0.95
N ALA A 113 27.15 -3.97 -0.55
CA ALA A 113 28.31 -4.85 -0.48
C ALA A 113 28.06 -6.11 0.37
N LEU A 114 27.10 -6.05 1.31
CA LEU A 114 26.67 -7.20 2.12
C LEU A 114 26.00 -8.30 1.27
N LEU A 115 25.45 -7.96 0.11
CA LEU A 115 24.81 -8.90 -0.80
C LEU A 115 25.76 -9.48 -1.87
N ASP A 116 27.02 -9.06 -1.88
CA ASP A 116 28.02 -9.57 -2.84
C ASP A 116 28.64 -10.87 -2.31
N PRO A 117 28.33 -12.06 -2.89
CA PRO A 117 28.83 -13.35 -2.41
C PRO A 117 30.35 -13.45 -2.39
N SER A 118 31.04 -12.73 -3.26
CA SER A 118 32.53 -12.76 -3.35
C SER A 118 33.24 -12.13 -2.14
N ARG A 119 32.51 -11.32 -1.37
CA ARG A 119 33.00 -10.62 -0.19
C ARG A 119 32.78 -11.39 1.12
N HIS A 120 32.13 -12.55 1.03
CA HIS A 120 31.89 -13.44 2.16
C HIS A 120 33.03 -14.46 2.30
N GLU A 121 33.60 -14.59 3.49
CA GLU A 121 34.60 -15.56 3.78
C GLU A 121 34.06 -16.70 4.62
N PHE A 122 34.17 -17.93 4.14
CA PHE A 122 33.72 -19.13 4.81
C PHE A 122 34.90 -19.93 5.38
N ALA A 123 34.76 -20.40 6.62
CA ALA A 123 35.75 -21.23 7.26
C ALA A 123 35.09 -22.32 8.13
N ASN A 124 35.81 -23.39 8.37
CA ASN A 124 35.46 -24.36 9.42
C ASN A 124 36.23 -24.09 10.71
N ILE A 125 35.85 -24.75 11.80
CA ILE A 125 36.46 -24.56 13.13
C ILE A 125 37.91 -25.08 13.19
N ASN A 126 38.40 -25.82 12.20
CA ASN A 126 39.77 -26.30 12.12
C ASN A 126 40.70 -25.29 11.43
N GLY A 127 40.20 -24.14 11.03
CA GLY A 127 40.92 -23.05 10.39
C GLY A 127 41.21 -23.28 8.90
N GLU A 128 40.39 -24.05 8.22
CA GLU A 128 40.39 -24.16 6.76
C GLU A 128 39.44 -23.11 6.19
N ILE A 129 39.99 -22.19 5.37
CA ILE A 129 39.19 -21.26 4.59
C ILE A 129 38.68 -21.99 3.34
N ILE A 130 37.42 -21.87 3.09
CA ILE A 130 36.76 -22.44 1.91
C ILE A 130 37.10 -21.57 0.69
N PRO A 131 37.44 -22.17 -0.47
CA PRO A 131 37.68 -21.40 -1.69
C PRO A 131 36.49 -20.49 -2.02
N ASN A 132 36.78 -19.23 -2.32
CA ASN A 132 35.74 -18.21 -2.57
C ASN A 132 34.84 -18.55 -3.77
N GLU A 133 35.40 -19.24 -4.78
CA GLU A 133 34.66 -19.74 -5.95
C GLU A 133 33.56 -20.76 -5.52
N GLU A 134 33.92 -21.71 -4.64
CA GLU A 134 33.00 -22.71 -4.11
C GLU A 134 31.85 -22.08 -3.28
N SER A 135 32.23 -21.18 -2.36
CA SER A 135 31.22 -20.51 -1.52
C SER A 135 30.32 -19.57 -2.32
N THR A 136 30.86 -18.86 -3.30
CA THR A 136 30.09 -18.02 -4.22
C THR A 136 29.08 -18.84 -5.03
N GLU A 137 29.50 -19.99 -5.56
CA GLU A 137 28.61 -20.90 -6.30
C GLU A 137 27.45 -21.38 -5.41
N ALA A 138 27.71 -21.80 -4.17
CA ALA A 138 26.69 -22.21 -3.23
C ALA A 138 25.70 -21.09 -2.87
N LEU A 139 26.19 -19.87 -2.65
CA LEU A 139 25.36 -18.70 -2.39
C LEU A 139 24.53 -18.26 -3.62
N MET A 140 25.08 -18.35 -4.82
CA MET A 140 24.32 -18.07 -6.04
C MET A 140 23.16 -19.04 -6.25
N ILE A 141 23.34 -20.33 -5.87
CA ILE A 141 22.23 -21.30 -5.88
C ILE A 141 21.15 -20.88 -4.88
N TYR A 142 21.55 -20.44 -3.68
CA TYR A 142 20.62 -19.89 -2.69
C TYR A 142 19.84 -18.70 -3.25
N PHE A 143 20.51 -17.65 -3.75
CA PHE A 143 19.85 -16.45 -4.28
C PHE A 143 18.93 -16.77 -5.47
N ASN A 144 19.35 -17.67 -6.37
CA ASN A 144 18.52 -18.07 -7.51
C ASN A 144 17.26 -18.81 -7.03
N ASN A 145 17.35 -19.68 -6.02
CA ASN A 145 16.18 -20.34 -5.46
C ASN A 145 15.25 -19.34 -4.78
N MET A 146 15.78 -18.39 -3.98
CA MET A 146 14.97 -17.35 -3.37
C MET A 146 14.26 -16.46 -4.40
N ASN A 147 14.92 -16.12 -5.51
CA ASN A 147 14.28 -15.36 -6.59
C ASN A 147 13.18 -16.16 -7.32
N LYS A 148 13.35 -17.47 -7.52
CA LYS A 148 12.29 -18.35 -8.06
C LYS A 148 11.09 -18.42 -7.12
N MET A 149 11.32 -18.49 -5.83
CA MET A 149 10.27 -18.50 -4.81
C MET A 149 9.39 -17.25 -4.81
N LYS A 150 9.95 -16.08 -5.14
CA LYS A 150 9.21 -14.82 -5.28
C LYS A 150 8.21 -14.84 -6.44
N GLN A 151 8.33 -15.74 -7.39
CA GLN A 151 7.56 -15.85 -8.60
C GLN A 151 6.51 -16.99 -8.57
N ILE A 152 5.48 -16.90 -7.72
CA ILE A 152 4.21 -17.65 -7.92
C ILE A 152 4.15 -19.07 -7.35
N GLU A 153 5.25 -19.82 -7.21
CA GLU A 153 5.20 -21.25 -6.90
C GLU A 153 4.71 -21.60 -5.48
N LEU A 154 4.88 -20.70 -4.50
CA LEU A 154 4.56 -20.99 -3.10
C LEU A 154 3.08 -20.91 -2.72
N LYS A 155 2.23 -20.28 -3.51
CA LYS A 155 0.80 -20.12 -3.16
C LYS A 155 0.03 -21.46 -3.09
N GLU A 156 0.51 -22.44 -3.83
CA GLU A 156 -0.06 -23.78 -3.91
C GLU A 156 0.76 -24.82 -3.08
N GLU A 157 1.87 -24.36 -2.46
CA GLU A 157 2.75 -25.26 -1.70
C GLU A 157 2.11 -25.59 -0.35
N GLU A 158 1.95 -26.90 -0.08
CA GLU A 158 1.56 -27.41 1.23
C GLU A 158 2.82 -27.83 1.99
N GLY A 159 3.05 -27.24 3.15
CA GLY A 159 4.18 -27.61 3.99
C GLY A 159 5.03 -26.42 4.45
N SER A 160 6.15 -26.76 5.10
CA SER A 160 7.05 -25.76 5.64
C SER A 160 7.96 -25.18 4.56
N PHE A 161 8.43 -23.96 4.84
CA PHE A 161 9.47 -23.32 4.04
C PHE A 161 10.75 -24.18 3.96
N GLY A 162 11.14 -24.85 5.06
CA GLY A 162 12.29 -25.75 5.11
C GLY A 162 12.13 -26.94 4.17
N ASP A 163 10.96 -27.61 4.15
CA ASP A 163 10.72 -28.76 3.25
C ASP A 163 10.82 -28.34 1.78
N TYR A 164 10.17 -27.21 1.42
CA TYR A 164 10.24 -26.66 0.08
C TYR A 164 11.68 -26.31 -0.33
N PHE A 165 12.37 -25.52 0.52
CA PHE A 165 13.73 -25.03 0.20
C PHE A 165 14.72 -26.18 0.04
N ILE A 166 14.70 -27.18 0.93
CA ILE A 166 15.57 -28.34 0.86
C ILE A 166 15.38 -29.09 -0.46
N ARG A 167 14.14 -29.32 -0.85
CA ARG A 167 13.80 -30.01 -2.10
C ARG A 167 14.37 -29.28 -3.32
N GLU A 168 14.12 -27.97 -3.45
CA GLU A 168 14.60 -27.18 -4.59
C GLU A 168 16.12 -26.97 -4.55
N TYR A 169 16.71 -26.88 -3.35
CA TYR A 169 18.15 -26.76 -3.17
C TYR A 169 18.91 -27.97 -3.70
N TYR A 170 18.53 -29.17 -3.29
CA TYR A 170 19.17 -30.39 -3.80
C TYR A 170 18.94 -30.57 -5.30
N LYS A 171 17.77 -30.29 -5.82
CA LYS A 171 17.47 -30.32 -7.24
C LYS A 171 18.41 -29.41 -8.06
N ALA A 172 18.68 -28.21 -7.58
CA ALA A 172 19.60 -27.29 -8.24
C ALA A 172 21.05 -27.83 -8.32
N PHE A 173 21.49 -28.59 -7.33
CA PHE A 173 22.80 -29.26 -7.37
C PHE A 173 22.84 -30.51 -8.26
N ASP A 174 21.71 -31.16 -8.48
CA ASP A 174 21.63 -32.28 -9.42
C ASP A 174 21.71 -31.81 -10.88
N GLU A 175 21.21 -30.61 -11.17
CA GLU A 175 21.22 -30.01 -12.51
C GLU A 175 22.61 -29.45 -12.91
N LYS A 176 23.48 -29.15 -11.95
CA LYS A 176 24.80 -28.54 -12.19
C LYS A 176 25.92 -29.31 -11.50
N PRO A 177 27.11 -29.47 -12.13
CA PRO A 177 28.26 -30.05 -11.48
C PRO A 177 28.82 -29.08 -10.42
N PHE A 178 28.61 -29.38 -9.13
CA PHE A 178 29.20 -28.63 -8.02
C PHE A 178 30.53 -29.23 -7.62
N THR A 179 31.53 -28.37 -7.34
CA THR A 179 32.89 -28.78 -7.13
C THR A 179 33.11 -29.72 -5.93
N ASN A 180 32.35 -29.51 -4.84
CA ASN A 180 32.46 -30.30 -3.62
C ASN A 180 31.11 -30.74 -3.05
N ARG A 181 30.57 -31.81 -3.59
CA ARG A 181 29.27 -32.36 -3.16
C ARG A 181 29.21 -32.76 -1.67
N ALA A 182 30.35 -33.02 -1.02
CA ALA A 182 30.36 -33.35 0.40
C ALA A 182 30.00 -32.17 1.30
N ARG A 183 30.14 -30.93 0.84
CA ARG A 183 29.83 -29.71 1.60
C ARG A 183 28.43 -29.18 1.37
N ILE A 184 27.65 -29.75 0.45
CA ILE A 184 26.27 -29.28 0.17
C ILE A 184 25.42 -29.22 1.45
N ALA A 185 25.50 -30.26 2.29
CA ALA A 185 24.76 -30.32 3.56
C ALA A 185 25.28 -29.29 4.60
N GLU A 186 26.56 -28.96 4.57
CA GLU A 186 27.14 -27.95 5.48
C GLU A 186 26.69 -26.54 5.08
N TYR A 187 26.65 -26.24 3.78
CA TYR A 187 26.06 -24.98 3.27
C TYR A 187 24.56 -24.91 3.56
N LEU A 188 23.82 -25.99 3.36
CA LEU A 188 22.40 -26.03 3.67
C LEU A 188 22.15 -25.74 5.17
N SER A 189 22.97 -26.32 6.06
CA SER A 189 22.88 -26.02 7.50
C SER A 189 23.23 -24.57 7.84
N TRP A 190 24.11 -23.94 7.10
CA TRP A 190 24.42 -22.51 7.23
C TRP A 190 23.27 -21.64 6.74
N ILE A 191 22.67 -21.96 5.56
CA ILE A 191 21.50 -21.29 4.99
C ILE A 191 20.32 -21.38 5.96
N GLU A 192 20.04 -22.55 6.54
CA GLU A 192 19.00 -22.72 7.56
C GLU A 192 19.15 -21.71 8.70
N LYS A 193 20.35 -21.52 9.23
CA LYS A 193 20.59 -20.57 10.34
C LYS A 193 20.42 -19.11 9.91
N MET A 194 20.89 -18.81 8.71
CA MET A 194 20.71 -17.49 8.12
C MET A 194 19.20 -17.20 7.93
N GLU A 195 18.45 -18.13 7.34
CA GLU A 195 17.00 -17.99 7.15
C GLU A 195 16.24 -17.92 8.47
N ASN A 196 16.61 -18.73 9.47
CA ASN A 196 16.05 -18.63 10.80
C ASN A 196 16.31 -17.25 11.43
N SER A 197 17.39 -16.56 11.08
CA SER A 197 17.64 -15.20 11.53
C SER A 197 16.81 -14.16 10.74
N ILE A 198 16.52 -14.41 9.46
CA ILE A 198 15.68 -13.54 8.63
C ILE A 198 14.22 -13.67 9.05
N GLN A 199 13.71 -14.91 9.16
CA GLN A 199 12.32 -15.20 9.55
C GLN A 199 12.09 -15.06 11.06
N CYS A 200 13.14 -14.95 11.86
CA CYS A 200 13.10 -14.99 13.32
C CYS A 200 12.42 -16.25 13.88
N SER A 201 12.67 -17.39 13.26
CA SER A 201 12.11 -18.66 13.67
C SER A 201 13.10 -19.52 14.48
N ASP A 202 12.60 -20.49 15.23
CA ASP A 202 13.44 -21.50 15.87
C ASP A 202 13.94 -22.52 14.84
N SER A 203 13.14 -22.75 13.81
CA SER A 203 13.41 -23.61 12.68
C SER A 203 12.61 -23.14 11.47
N TRP A 204 13.18 -23.21 10.29
CA TRP A 204 12.45 -22.95 9.05
C TRP A 204 11.33 -23.92 8.74
N PHE A 205 11.29 -25.07 9.46
CA PHE A 205 10.14 -26.00 9.43
C PHE A 205 8.93 -25.46 10.20
N ASP A 206 9.11 -24.48 11.05
CA ASP A 206 8.01 -23.79 11.73
C ASP A 206 7.36 -22.72 10.84
N VAL A 207 8.04 -22.27 9.78
CA VAL A 207 7.60 -21.21 8.86
C VAL A 207 6.75 -21.80 7.75
N SER A 208 5.58 -21.24 7.48
CA SER A 208 4.71 -21.65 6.39
C SER A 208 5.25 -21.17 5.04
N ALA A 209 5.48 -22.08 4.10
CA ALA A 209 5.89 -21.73 2.74
C ALA A 209 4.83 -20.88 2.05
N LYS A 210 3.58 -21.27 2.11
CA LYS A 210 2.44 -20.57 1.51
C LYS A 210 2.27 -19.15 2.05
N ARG A 211 2.41 -18.97 3.38
CA ARG A 211 2.23 -17.66 4.04
C ARG A 211 3.37 -16.68 3.78
N LEU A 212 4.56 -17.14 3.38
CA LEU A 212 5.64 -16.26 2.96
C LEU A 212 5.27 -15.40 1.75
N THR A 213 4.34 -15.85 0.90
CA THR A 213 3.84 -15.05 -0.23
C THR A 213 2.98 -13.86 0.19
N GLU A 214 2.54 -13.82 1.45
CA GLU A 214 1.78 -12.70 2.01
C GLU A 214 2.69 -11.56 2.50
N TYR A 215 4.00 -11.82 2.67
CA TYR A 215 5.00 -10.79 2.94
C TYR A 215 5.37 -10.06 1.64
N TRP A 216 5.32 -8.74 1.66
CA TRP A 216 5.71 -7.92 0.53
C TRP A 216 7.09 -7.30 0.77
N GLU A 217 7.94 -7.39 -0.22
CA GLU A 217 9.21 -6.69 -0.21
C GLU A 217 9.04 -5.32 -0.85
N CYS A 218 9.56 -4.29 -0.21
CA CYS A 218 9.70 -2.98 -0.82
C CYS A 218 10.84 -3.03 -1.84
N GLU A 219 10.59 -2.56 -3.06
CA GLU A 219 11.61 -2.52 -4.12
C GLU A 219 12.78 -1.60 -3.74
N GLY A 220 13.98 -1.92 -4.24
CA GLY A 220 15.20 -1.14 -4.03
C GLY A 220 16.20 -1.83 -3.10
N ASP A 221 17.14 -1.08 -2.56
CA ASP A 221 18.22 -1.59 -1.71
C ASP A 221 17.66 -2.07 -0.35
N PRO A 222 17.77 -3.36 -0.01
CA PRO A 222 17.29 -3.88 1.27
C PRO A 222 18.21 -3.63 2.46
N THR A 223 19.41 -3.02 2.23
CA THR A 223 20.47 -2.85 3.22
C THR A 223 20.82 -1.39 3.52
N LEU A 224 19.85 -0.49 3.36
CA LEU A 224 20.07 0.93 3.66
C LEU A 224 20.27 1.14 5.16
N ASP A 225 21.37 1.79 5.55
CA ASP A 225 21.72 2.12 6.92
C ASP A 225 21.63 3.63 7.21
N TRP A 226 21.57 3.97 8.50
CA TRP A 226 21.44 5.36 8.99
C TRP A 226 22.78 6.09 9.14
N LYS A 227 23.81 5.68 8.39
CA LYS A 227 25.17 6.20 8.53
C LYS A 227 25.61 6.05 10.01
N ASN A 228 26.28 7.03 10.59
CA ASN A 228 26.72 6.98 11.99
C ASN A 228 25.65 7.47 13.00
N ARG A 229 24.36 7.52 12.61
CA ARG A 229 23.28 8.08 13.46
C ARG A 229 22.49 7.00 14.19
N GLY A 230 22.38 5.82 13.60
CA GLY A 230 21.56 4.70 14.05
C GLY A 230 20.07 4.89 13.79
N TYR A 231 19.34 3.79 13.89
CA TYR A 231 17.91 3.72 13.54
C TYR A 231 17.02 4.65 14.38
N LYS A 232 17.45 5.03 15.59
CA LYS A 232 16.72 6.00 16.44
C LYS A 232 16.39 7.31 15.71
N THR A 233 17.12 7.66 14.65
CA THR A 233 16.90 8.86 13.82
C THR A 233 15.49 8.90 13.23
N ILE A 234 14.80 7.76 13.06
CA ILE A 234 13.41 7.71 12.63
C ILE A 234 12.48 8.49 13.58
N PHE A 235 12.78 8.53 14.89
CA PHE A 235 11.98 9.27 15.84
C PHE A 235 12.13 10.77 15.66
N ASP A 236 13.32 11.28 15.31
CA ASP A 236 13.51 12.69 14.98
C ASP A 236 12.68 13.11 13.75
N LEU A 237 12.46 12.17 12.79
CA LEU A 237 11.60 12.37 11.63
C LEU A 237 10.11 12.33 11.99
N LEU A 238 9.68 11.30 12.74
CA LEU A 238 8.28 11.16 13.17
C LEU A 238 7.84 12.32 14.04
N LEU A 239 8.74 12.83 14.87
CA LEU A 239 8.52 14.00 15.73
C LEU A 239 8.65 15.34 14.99
N GLN A 240 8.95 15.33 13.68
CA GLN A 240 9.20 16.54 12.88
C GLN A 240 10.36 17.42 13.38
N LYS A 241 11.26 16.86 14.19
CA LYS A 241 12.47 17.54 14.65
C LYS A 241 13.50 17.69 13.52
N ILE A 242 13.43 16.85 12.51
CA ILE A 242 14.14 16.97 11.24
C ILE A 242 13.08 17.29 10.17
N PRO A 243 13.25 18.33 9.31
CA PRO A 243 14.46 19.17 9.15
C PRO A 243 14.60 20.30 10.14
N ASN A 244 13.55 20.71 10.84
CA ASN A 244 13.54 21.89 11.70
C ASN A 244 13.15 21.54 13.14
N ALA A 245 14.09 21.69 14.07
CA ALA A 245 13.85 21.38 15.47
C ALA A 245 12.78 22.29 16.14
N GLU A 246 12.49 23.48 15.58
CA GLU A 246 11.45 24.37 16.09
C GLU A 246 10.04 23.89 15.76
N GLU A 247 9.89 23.02 14.76
CA GLU A 247 8.62 22.40 14.35
C GLU A 247 8.34 21.10 15.08
N CYS A 248 9.18 20.74 16.08
CA CYS A 248 9.09 19.48 16.81
C CYS A 248 7.72 19.31 17.47
N LEU A 249 7.06 18.18 17.16
CA LEU A 249 5.80 17.82 17.81
C LEU A 249 6.03 17.50 19.29
N PRO A 250 5.20 18.00 20.23
CA PRO A 250 5.39 17.82 21.66
C PRO A 250 4.99 16.42 22.17
N VAL A 251 5.29 15.37 21.42
CA VAL A 251 4.99 13.97 21.78
C VAL A 251 5.74 13.56 23.04
N MET A 252 6.99 14.02 23.20
CA MET A 252 7.82 13.66 24.37
C MET A 252 7.22 14.13 25.69
N GLU A 253 6.46 15.21 25.69
CA GLU A 253 5.76 15.73 26.89
C GLU A 253 4.56 14.89 27.30
N LYS A 254 4.09 14.01 26.40
CA LYS A 254 2.95 13.11 26.58
C LYS A 254 3.36 11.73 27.06
N ILE A 255 4.67 11.44 27.22
CA ILE A 255 5.16 10.12 27.59
C ILE A 255 5.38 10.04 29.11
N GLU A 256 4.75 9.08 29.74
CA GLU A 256 5.05 8.66 31.12
C GLU A 256 5.90 7.39 31.06
N PHE A 257 7.15 7.49 31.50
CA PHE A 257 8.11 6.39 31.56
C PHE A 257 7.95 5.56 32.83
N GLY A 258 8.43 4.30 32.81
CA GLY A 258 8.33 3.36 33.92
C GLY A 258 6.90 2.87 34.19
N LYS A 259 5.97 3.10 33.28
CA LYS A 259 4.55 2.77 33.40
C LYS A 259 4.23 1.42 32.76
N VAL A 260 4.48 0.35 33.48
CA VAL A 260 4.18 -1.01 33.03
C VAL A 260 2.68 -1.27 33.14
N VAL A 261 1.97 -1.32 32.03
CA VAL A 261 0.53 -1.64 31.99
C VAL A 261 0.33 -3.10 32.37
N VAL A 262 -0.53 -3.35 33.36
CA VAL A 262 -0.84 -4.69 33.88
C VAL A 262 -2.31 -5.07 33.64
N THR A 263 -3.22 -4.08 33.56
CA THR A 263 -4.64 -4.34 33.31
C THR A 263 -5.22 -3.30 32.34
N ILE A 264 -6.01 -3.78 31.38
CA ILE A 264 -6.84 -2.98 30.48
C ILE A 264 -8.27 -3.47 30.65
N ASN A 265 -9.06 -2.70 31.39
CA ASN A 265 -10.44 -3.03 31.70
C ASN A 265 -11.40 -2.26 30.80
N TYR A 266 -12.10 -2.97 29.93
CA TYR A 266 -13.08 -2.43 28.96
C TYR A 266 -14.50 -2.99 29.19
N SER A 267 -14.82 -3.34 30.44
CA SER A 267 -16.16 -3.82 30.82
C SER A 267 -17.20 -2.70 30.90
N SER A 268 -16.78 -1.44 30.94
CA SER A 268 -17.66 -0.27 30.89
C SER A 268 -17.99 0.13 29.47
N ASP A 269 -19.23 0.56 29.24
CA ASP A 269 -19.66 1.08 27.93
C ASP A 269 -19.12 2.49 27.63
N GLU A 270 -18.72 3.24 28.68
CA GLU A 270 -18.26 4.62 28.54
C GLU A 270 -16.75 4.72 28.31
N ASN A 271 -15.94 4.17 29.21
CA ASN A 271 -14.49 4.33 29.24
C ASN A 271 -13.74 3.02 29.48
N VAL A 272 -12.51 2.99 28.97
CA VAL A 272 -11.54 1.93 29.26
C VAL A 272 -10.64 2.39 30.41
N THR A 273 -10.47 1.55 31.43
CA THR A 273 -9.55 1.80 32.55
C THR A 273 -8.25 1.04 32.29
N VAL A 274 -7.13 1.77 32.27
CA VAL A 274 -5.78 1.20 32.16
C VAL A 274 -5.07 1.34 33.48
N ILE A 275 -4.58 0.21 34.02
CA ILE A 275 -3.89 0.18 35.33
C ILE A 275 -2.44 -0.22 35.10
N THR A 276 -1.53 0.52 35.72
CA THR A 276 -0.10 0.25 35.71
C THR A 276 0.38 -0.47 36.97
N ARG A 277 1.56 -1.08 36.91
CA ARG A 277 2.15 -1.90 37.98
C ARG A 277 2.37 -1.08 39.28
N ASP A 278 2.60 0.20 39.18
CA ASP A 278 2.77 1.15 40.30
C ASP A 278 1.42 1.63 40.87
N GLY A 279 0.29 1.13 40.34
CA GLY A 279 -1.05 1.42 40.86
C GLY A 279 -1.69 2.68 40.29
N CYS A 280 -1.07 3.36 39.29
CA CYS A 280 -1.73 4.47 38.64
C CYS A 280 -2.86 3.97 37.73
N GLU A 281 -3.97 4.73 37.72
CA GLU A 281 -5.14 4.44 36.89
C GLU A 281 -5.37 5.56 35.86
N TYR A 282 -5.69 5.16 34.63
CA TYR A 282 -6.01 6.04 33.50
C TYR A 282 -7.39 5.67 32.95
N SER A 283 -8.26 6.65 32.79
CA SER A 283 -9.58 6.48 32.18
C SER A 283 -9.56 7.08 30.79
N ALA A 284 -9.87 6.30 29.75
CA ALA A 284 -9.78 6.75 28.37
C ALA A 284 -10.96 6.28 27.51
N LEU A 285 -11.26 7.06 26.46
CA LEU A 285 -12.27 6.66 25.47
C LEU A 285 -11.74 5.55 24.56
N HIS A 286 -10.44 5.58 24.26
CA HIS A 286 -9.76 4.66 23.35
C HIS A 286 -8.39 4.25 23.91
N VAL A 287 -7.99 3.03 23.64
CA VAL A 287 -6.63 2.53 23.95
C VAL A 287 -5.97 2.02 22.64
N ILE A 288 -4.80 2.55 22.30
CA ILE A 288 -3.95 1.98 21.24
C ILE A 288 -2.90 1.10 21.92
N PHE A 289 -3.04 -0.20 21.80
CA PHE A 289 -2.10 -1.17 22.32
C PHE A 289 -1.00 -1.44 21.29
N THR A 290 0.25 -1.12 21.65
CA THR A 290 1.43 -1.31 20.77
C THR A 290 2.47 -2.27 21.35
N GLY A 291 2.12 -2.99 22.39
CA GLY A 291 2.99 -4.01 23.00
C GLY A 291 3.31 -5.13 22.01
N SER A 292 4.49 -5.76 22.18
CA SER A 292 4.93 -6.83 21.27
C SER A 292 4.01 -8.04 21.32
N LEU A 293 4.01 -8.85 20.24
CA LEU A 293 3.31 -10.13 20.21
C LEU A 293 3.80 -11.07 21.34
N GLY A 294 5.10 -10.98 21.73
CA GLY A 294 5.65 -11.76 22.83
C GLY A 294 5.02 -11.43 24.18
N VAL A 295 4.79 -10.14 24.44
CA VAL A 295 4.05 -9.68 25.64
C VAL A 295 2.59 -10.14 25.59
N LEU A 296 1.93 -10.06 24.44
CA LEU A 296 0.58 -10.58 24.28
C LEU A 296 0.52 -12.09 24.57
N LYS A 297 1.45 -12.88 24.03
CA LYS A 297 1.51 -14.34 24.30
C LYS A 297 1.71 -14.62 25.80
N ASP A 298 2.51 -13.82 26.51
CA ASP A 298 2.79 -14.01 27.94
C ASP A 298 1.65 -13.50 28.85
N LYS A 299 0.95 -12.41 28.46
CA LYS A 299 0.09 -11.66 29.40
C LYS A 299 -1.37 -11.50 28.96
N HIS A 300 -1.78 -11.80 27.72
CA HIS A 300 -3.14 -11.47 27.26
C HIS A 300 -4.25 -12.03 28.15
N SER A 301 -4.06 -13.23 28.74
CA SER A 301 -5.07 -13.87 29.59
C SER A 301 -5.31 -13.18 30.92
N THR A 302 -4.36 -12.35 31.38
CA THR A 302 -4.44 -11.62 32.66
C THR A 302 -4.54 -10.10 32.50
N MET A 303 -4.13 -9.58 31.36
CA MET A 303 -4.07 -8.14 31.10
C MET A 303 -5.44 -7.56 30.70
N PHE A 304 -6.26 -8.30 29.97
CA PHE A 304 -7.52 -7.78 29.41
C PHE A 304 -8.73 -8.26 30.22
N VAL A 305 -9.59 -7.30 30.64
CA VAL A 305 -10.82 -7.55 31.40
C VAL A 305 -11.98 -6.84 30.68
N PRO A 306 -13.00 -7.56 30.22
CA PRO A 306 -13.11 -9.01 30.12
C PRO A 306 -12.02 -9.64 29.23
N SER A 307 -11.92 -10.97 29.26
CA SER A 307 -10.96 -11.67 28.38
C SER A 307 -11.25 -11.37 26.91
N LEU A 308 -10.18 -11.31 26.12
CA LEU A 308 -10.28 -11.11 24.67
C LEU A 308 -11.18 -12.16 24.00
N SER A 309 -11.80 -11.82 22.88
CA SER A 309 -12.60 -12.77 22.10
C SER A 309 -11.77 -14.01 21.71
N GLN A 310 -12.43 -15.16 21.54
CA GLN A 310 -11.75 -16.38 21.13
C GLN A 310 -10.98 -16.22 19.81
N LYS A 311 -11.51 -15.44 18.86
CA LYS A 311 -10.82 -15.11 17.61
C LYS A 311 -9.51 -14.38 17.87
N LYS A 312 -9.52 -13.37 18.75
CA LYS A 312 -8.33 -12.58 19.11
C LYS A 312 -7.29 -13.45 19.86
N GLN A 313 -7.72 -14.31 20.78
CA GLN A 313 -6.82 -15.24 21.47
C GLN A 313 -6.15 -16.20 20.49
N ARG A 314 -6.92 -16.76 19.54
CA ARG A 314 -6.37 -17.61 18.46
C ARG A 314 -5.39 -16.87 17.56
N ALA A 315 -5.61 -15.56 17.30
CA ALA A 315 -4.66 -14.75 16.55
C ALA A 315 -3.34 -14.55 17.32
N ILE A 316 -3.40 -14.31 18.63
CA ILE A 316 -2.22 -14.20 19.49
C ILE A 316 -1.46 -15.53 19.56
N GLU A 317 -2.16 -16.65 19.65
CA GLU A 317 -1.56 -17.99 19.75
C GLU A 317 -1.00 -18.46 18.41
N GLY A 318 -1.72 -18.20 17.32
CA GLY A 318 -1.41 -18.70 15.98
C GLY A 318 -0.21 -18.02 15.34
N LEU A 319 -0.15 -16.67 15.40
CA LEU A 319 1.03 -15.94 14.96
C LEU A 319 2.22 -16.23 15.87
N ASN A 320 3.43 -16.25 15.32
CA ASN A 320 4.60 -16.58 16.11
C ASN A 320 5.59 -15.40 16.21
N ILE A 321 6.43 -15.43 17.23
CA ILE A 321 7.52 -14.47 17.45
C ILE A 321 8.75 -15.24 17.93
N GLY A 322 9.86 -15.04 17.27
CA GLY A 322 11.09 -15.70 17.65
C GLY A 322 12.09 -14.80 18.35
N THR A 323 13.32 -15.30 18.41
CA THR A 323 14.44 -14.59 19.05
C THR A 323 15.62 -14.57 18.11
N ALA A 324 16.03 -13.36 17.70
CA ALA A 324 17.26 -13.10 16.98
C ALA A 324 18.05 -12.05 17.75
N ASN A 325 19.29 -12.36 18.07
CA ASN A 325 20.16 -11.51 18.87
C ASN A 325 21.42 -11.11 18.11
N LYS A 326 21.89 -9.90 18.40
CA LYS A 326 23.14 -9.33 17.91
C LYS A 326 24.16 -9.24 19.02
N ILE A 327 25.41 -9.52 18.68
CA ILE A 327 26.54 -9.42 19.60
C ILE A 327 27.65 -8.64 18.91
N PHE A 328 27.84 -7.40 19.32
CA PHE A 328 28.90 -6.53 18.81
C PHE A 328 30.20 -6.78 19.54
N LEU A 329 31.27 -6.99 18.80
CA LEU A 329 32.63 -7.12 19.30
C LEU A 329 33.48 -5.96 18.77
N GLU A 330 34.07 -5.19 19.69
CA GLU A 330 35.01 -4.13 19.36
C GLU A 330 36.43 -4.62 19.50
N PHE A 331 37.24 -4.32 18.49
CA PHE A 331 38.69 -4.66 18.47
C PHE A 331 39.52 -3.40 18.57
N SER A 332 40.78 -3.55 19.08
CA SER A 332 41.75 -2.44 19.17
C SER A 332 42.08 -1.88 17.79
N HIS A 333 42.04 -2.70 16.77
CA HIS A 333 42.22 -2.35 15.36
C HIS A 333 41.58 -3.42 14.49
N ARG A 334 41.28 -3.06 13.25
CA ARG A 334 40.79 -3.99 12.23
C ARG A 334 41.91 -5.00 11.88
N TRP A 335 41.64 -6.30 12.06
CA TRP A 335 42.55 -7.40 11.75
C TRP A 335 42.17 -8.15 10.47
N TRP A 336 41.01 -7.82 9.86
CA TRP A 336 40.50 -8.45 8.64
C TRP A 336 40.67 -7.53 7.43
N PRO A 337 40.70 -8.10 6.16
CA PRO A 337 40.77 -7.33 4.93
C PRO A 337 39.61 -6.39 4.69
N GLU A 338 39.79 -5.31 3.93
CA GLU A 338 38.79 -4.29 3.66
C GLU A 338 37.70 -4.76 2.68
N ASP A 339 38.04 -5.68 1.81
CA ASP A 339 37.12 -6.26 0.84
C ASP A 339 36.15 -7.27 1.47
N LYS A 340 36.44 -7.81 2.65
CA LYS A 340 35.58 -8.77 3.33
C LYS A 340 34.51 -8.09 4.18
N VAL A 341 33.25 -8.54 4.00
CA VAL A 341 32.07 -8.00 4.72
C VAL A 341 31.48 -8.98 5.73
N SER A 342 31.77 -10.28 5.59
CA SER A 342 31.33 -11.29 6.55
C SER A 342 32.30 -12.46 6.70
N PHE A 343 32.25 -13.10 7.89
CA PHE A 343 33.01 -14.29 8.28
C PHE A 343 32.00 -15.36 8.71
N ASN A 344 31.85 -16.39 7.89
CA ASN A 344 30.82 -17.40 7.97
C ASN A 344 31.38 -18.75 8.44
N PHE A 345 30.61 -19.53 9.16
CA PHE A 345 31.01 -20.80 9.73
C PHE A 345 30.23 -21.97 9.17
N ILE A 346 30.95 -22.91 8.51
CA ILE A 346 30.37 -24.18 8.13
C ILE A 346 30.76 -25.26 9.17
N TRP A 347 29.77 -26.11 9.47
CA TRP A 347 29.89 -27.09 10.54
C TRP A 347 29.65 -28.50 10.02
N SER A 348 30.69 -29.34 10.08
CA SER A 348 30.49 -30.77 9.97
C SER A 348 30.02 -31.36 11.31
N ASP A 349 29.47 -32.57 11.30
CA ASP A 349 29.13 -33.26 12.56
C ASP A 349 30.32 -33.57 13.44
N LYS A 350 31.50 -33.68 12.85
CA LYS A 350 32.76 -33.83 13.61
C LYS A 350 33.12 -32.52 14.34
N ASP A 351 32.92 -31.40 13.69
CA ASP A 351 33.22 -30.07 14.25
C ASP A 351 32.29 -29.73 15.40
N LYS A 352 30.99 -30.08 15.31
CA LYS A 352 30.01 -29.93 16.38
C LYS A 352 30.43 -30.72 17.62
N LYS A 353 30.87 -31.98 17.44
CA LYS A 353 31.37 -32.84 18.53
C LYS A 353 32.68 -32.32 19.13
N PHE A 354 33.53 -31.74 18.29
CA PHE A 354 34.81 -31.15 18.73
C PHE A 354 34.58 -29.94 19.64
N LEU A 355 33.59 -29.09 19.40
CA LEU A 355 33.25 -27.97 20.27
C LEU A 355 32.96 -28.40 21.72
N GLN A 356 32.37 -29.58 21.94
CA GLN A 356 32.08 -30.09 23.29
C GLN A 356 33.37 -30.31 24.10
N THR A 357 34.52 -30.52 23.44
CA THR A 357 35.81 -30.67 24.11
C THR A 357 36.40 -29.38 24.70
N TYR A 358 35.85 -28.20 24.29
CA TYR A 358 36.30 -26.88 24.76
C TYR A 358 35.58 -26.37 25.99
N GLY A 359 34.65 -27.13 26.58
CA GLY A 359 33.92 -26.80 27.79
C GLY A 359 32.43 -27.09 27.71
N GLN A 360 31.78 -27.16 28.86
CA GLN A 360 30.33 -27.30 28.96
C GLN A 360 29.66 -26.02 28.49
N ASN A 361 28.47 -26.13 27.93
CA ASN A 361 27.62 -25.01 27.48
C ASN A 361 28.17 -24.17 26.30
N ARG A 362 28.90 -24.79 25.34
CA ARG A 362 29.40 -24.12 24.13
C ARG A 362 28.67 -24.49 22.86
N GLU A 363 27.66 -25.35 22.94
CA GLU A 363 26.89 -25.83 21.80
C GLU A 363 26.17 -24.71 21.03
N TRP A 364 25.79 -23.63 21.71
CA TRP A 364 25.16 -22.47 21.14
C TRP A 364 26.03 -21.78 20.06
N LEU A 365 27.38 -21.92 20.12
CA LEU A 365 28.29 -21.37 19.12
C LEU A 365 28.07 -21.94 17.74
N CYS A 366 27.53 -23.16 17.61
CA CYS A 366 27.18 -23.73 16.32
C CYS A 366 26.09 -22.94 15.58
N ASP A 367 25.25 -22.20 16.31
CA ASP A 367 24.18 -21.38 15.72
C ASP A 367 24.59 -19.93 15.48
N VAL A 368 25.80 -19.54 15.86
CA VAL A 368 26.45 -18.32 15.35
C VAL A 368 26.89 -18.58 13.93
N PHE A 369 26.08 -18.19 12.96
CA PHE A 369 26.34 -18.52 11.57
C PHE A 369 27.31 -17.56 10.89
N SER A 370 27.38 -16.30 11.35
CA SER A 370 28.22 -15.26 10.76
C SER A 370 28.62 -14.15 11.72
N PHE A 371 29.76 -13.52 11.42
CA PHE A 371 30.11 -12.17 11.88
C PHE A 371 30.11 -11.22 10.69
N PHE A 372 29.33 -10.17 10.77
CA PHE A 372 29.27 -9.13 9.76
C PHE A 372 30.08 -7.91 10.18
N THR A 373 30.70 -7.24 9.21
CA THR A 373 31.26 -5.91 9.43
C THR A 373 30.11 -4.92 9.63
N VAL A 374 30.34 -3.90 10.44
CA VAL A 374 29.35 -2.86 10.70
C VAL A 374 29.66 -1.65 9.82
N ALA A 375 28.70 -1.22 9.01
CA ALA A 375 28.88 -0.09 8.10
C ALA A 375 29.39 1.14 8.86
N HIS A 376 30.37 1.84 8.30
CA HIS A 376 31.01 3.02 8.89
C HIS A 376 31.75 2.81 10.24
N GLN A 377 31.89 1.54 10.69
CA GLN A 377 32.50 1.20 12.00
C GLN A 377 33.65 0.21 11.79
N PRO A 378 34.86 0.66 11.45
CA PRO A 378 35.94 -0.19 10.92
C PRO A 378 36.46 -1.26 11.88
N ASN A 379 36.29 -1.07 13.20
CA ASN A 379 36.84 -1.96 14.25
C ASN A 379 35.76 -2.84 14.89
N LEU A 380 34.55 -2.91 14.31
CA LEU A 380 33.47 -3.70 14.83
C LEU A 380 33.14 -4.91 13.96
N LEU A 381 32.86 -6.03 14.61
CA LEU A 381 32.13 -7.16 14.04
C LEU A 381 30.85 -7.38 14.82
N CYS A 382 29.77 -7.75 14.13
CA CYS A 382 28.48 -8.09 14.70
C CYS A 382 28.18 -9.57 14.43
N ALA A 383 28.12 -10.39 15.47
CA ALA A 383 27.65 -11.76 15.37
C ALA A 383 26.11 -11.81 15.44
N TRP A 384 25.51 -12.72 14.68
CA TRP A 384 24.07 -12.99 14.70
C TRP A 384 23.80 -14.42 15.14
N ILE A 385 22.78 -14.58 16.00
CA ILE A 385 22.31 -15.87 16.48
C ILE A 385 20.79 -15.82 16.61
N ALA A 386 20.10 -16.88 16.18
CA ALA A 386 18.64 -16.98 16.23
C ALA A 386 18.16 -18.25 16.96
N GLY A 387 16.86 -18.28 17.29
CA GLY A 387 16.20 -19.46 17.79
C GLY A 387 16.52 -19.82 19.24
N LYS A 388 16.43 -21.12 19.56
CA LYS A 388 16.62 -21.64 20.94
C LYS A 388 17.97 -21.29 21.56
N ASN A 389 19.04 -21.33 20.75
CA ASN A 389 20.37 -21.01 21.23
C ASN A 389 20.60 -19.51 21.41
N ALA A 390 19.85 -18.64 20.73
CA ALA A 390 19.83 -17.22 21.04
C ALA A 390 19.27 -16.97 22.46
N ARG A 391 18.17 -17.63 22.83
CA ARG A 391 17.61 -17.57 24.20
C ARG A 391 18.56 -18.15 25.23
N HIS A 392 19.22 -19.26 24.94
CA HIS A 392 20.25 -19.82 25.82
C HIS A 392 21.43 -18.84 26.01
N MET A 393 21.93 -18.24 24.93
CA MET A 393 23.01 -17.26 24.99
C MET A 393 22.66 -16.06 25.90
N GLU A 394 21.41 -15.61 25.92
CA GLU A 394 20.97 -14.52 26.81
C GLU A 394 21.20 -14.83 28.31
N THR A 395 21.13 -16.11 28.72
CA THR A 395 21.30 -16.56 30.11
C THR A 395 22.74 -16.68 30.54
N LEU A 396 23.68 -16.70 29.60
CA LEU A 396 25.13 -16.83 29.87
C LEU A 396 25.71 -15.51 30.38
N SER A 397 26.87 -15.60 31.09
CA SER A 397 27.61 -14.42 31.46
C SER A 397 28.25 -13.73 30.23
N ASP A 398 28.48 -12.43 30.31
CA ASP A 398 29.17 -11.68 29.25
C ASP A 398 30.57 -12.21 28.98
N VAL A 399 31.25 -12.70 30.04
CA VAL A 399 32.59 -13.31 29.92
C VAL A 399 32.52 -14.62 29.11
N ASP A 400 31.57 -15.49 29.42
CA ASP A 400 31.40 -16.77 28.70
C ASP A 400 31.07 -16.57 27.23
N VAL A 401 30.19 -15.57 26.93
CA VAL A 401 29.82 -15.23 25.56
C VAL A 401 31.01 -14.66 24.80
N LEU A 402 31.74 -13.70 25.39
CA LEU A 402 32.93 -13.11 24.77
C LEU A 402 34.04 -14.16 24.50
N ASP A 403 34.33 -14.99 25.48
CA ASP A 403 35.37 -16.03 25.34
C ASP A 403 34.96 -17.11 24.33
N GLY A 404 33.63 -17.43 24.25
CA GLY A 404 33.12 -18.35 23.22
C GLY A 404 33.25 -17.80 21.81
N LEU A 405 32.85 -16.55 21.59
CA LEU A 405 32.95 -15.89 20.29
C LEU A 405 34.41 -15.66 19.86
N TYR A 406 35.26 -15.26 20.80
CA TYR A 406 36.69 -15.14 20.51
C TYR A 406 37.35 -16.50 20.17
N LEU A 407 36.96 -17.57 20.87
CA LEU A 407 37.42 -18.94 20.56
C LEU A 407 37.01 -19.30 19.11
N LEU A 408 35.73 -19.04 18.74
CA LEU A 408 35.20 -19.32 17.40
C LEU A 408 36.02 -18.59 16.32
N LEU A 409 36.16 -17.27 16.43
CA LEU A 409 36.92 -16.46 15.49
C LEU A 409 38.40 -16.92 15.43
N LYS A 410 39.03 -17.15 16.59
CA LYS A 410 40.41 -17.55 16.66
C LYS A 410 40.64 -18.89 15.98
N LYS A 411 39.84 -19.91 16.28
CA LYS A 411 39.99 -21.24 15.72
C LYS A 411 39.77 -21.30 14.22
N SER A 412 38.78 -20.55 13.72
CA SER A 412 38.42 -20.54 12.31
C SER A 412 39.39 -19.71 11.45
N PHE A 413 40.02 -18.67 12.02
CA PHE A 413 40.77 -17.71 11.19
C PHE A 413 42.25 -17.47 11.61
N GLU A 414 42.74 -17.96 12.79
CA GLU A 414 44.09 -17.65 13.26
C GLU A 414 45.20 -18.19 12.33
N LYS A 415 44.93 -19.15 11.48
CA LYS A 415 45.92 -19.65 10.50
C LYS A 415 46.14 -18.67 9.34
N HIS A 416 45.21 -17.76 9.09
CA HIS A 416 45.22 -16.85 7.96
C HIS A 416 45.31 -15.38 8.38
N TYR A 417 44.81 -15.05 9.57
CA TYR A 417 44.78 -13.68 10.11
C TYR A 417 45.32 -13.60 11.53
N THR A 418 45.87 -12.47 11.91
CA THR A 418 46.25 -12.21 13.29
C THR A 418 44.99 -11.81 14.08
N VAL A 419 44.19 -12.80 14.51
CA VAL A 419 42.95 -12.57 15.25
C VAL A 419 43.25 -12.02 16.63
N VAL A 420 42.89 -10.75 16.89
CA VAL A 420 43.10 -10.10 18.19
C VAL A 420 41.86 -10.35 19.09
N LYS A 421 42.12 -10.34 20.43
CA LYS A 421 41.01 -10.48 21.37
C LYS A 421 40.16 -9.21 21.36
N PRO A 422 38.82 -9.32 21.32
CA PRO A 422 37.93 -8.15 21.45
C PRO A 422 38.16 -7.41 22.78
N ILE A 423 38.15 -6.09 22.76
CA ILE A 423 38.35 -5.24 23.92
C ILE A 423 37.04 -4.93 24.66
N ARG A 424 35.90 -4.96 23.93
CA ARG A 424 34.58 -4.75 24.48
C ARG A 424 33.58 -5.63 23.74
N MET A 425 32.48 -5.94 24.41
CA MET A 425 31.31 -6.64 23.85
C MET A 425 30.03 -5.95 24.31
N LEU A 426 29.06 -5.92 23.42
CA LEU A 426 27.69 -5.48 23.68
C LEU A 426 26.72 -6.41 22.97
N ARG A 427 25.69 -6.91 23.67
CA ARG A 427 24.71 -7.83 23.07
C ARG A 427 23.27 -7.45 23.40
N SER A 428 22.34 -7.88 22.56
CA SER A 428 20.91 -7.81 22.83
C SER A 428 20.40 -9.01 23.62
N LYS A 429 19.25 -8.84 24.31
CA LYS A 429 18.58 -9.86 25.12
C LYS A 429 17.07 -9.67 24.98
N TRP A 430 16.54 -9.95 23.79
CA TRP A 430 15.15 -9.64 23.47
C TRP A 430 14.13 -10.58 24.10
N TYR A 431 14.48 -11.84 24.38
CA TYR A 431 13.58 -12.82 24.95
C TYR A 431 13.44 -12.70 26.48
N THR A 432 14.57 -12.51 27.19
CA THR A 432 14.58 -12.40 28.65
C THR A 432 14.04 -11.05 29.13
N ASP A 433 13.99 -10.06 28.26
CA ASP A 433 13.34 -8.78 28.56
C ASP A 433 11.83 -8.96 28.62
N GLU A 434 11.23 -8.70 29.82
CA GLU A 434 9.80 -8.89 30.07
C GLU A 434 8.89 -7.97 29.22
N HIS A 435 9.45 -6.89 28.64
CA HIS A 435 8.72 -5.91 27.85
C HIS A 435 8.68 -6.25 26.35
N PHE A 436 9.42 -7.31 25.92
CA PHE A 436 9.45 -7.72 24.52
C PHE A 436 9.14 -9.19 24.30
N ARG A 437 9.76 -10.09 25.06
CA ARG A 437 9.57 -11.56 24.98
C ARG A 437 9.84 -12.12 23.57
N GLY A 438 10.75 -11.50 22.81
CA GLY A 438 11.14 -11.90 21.47
C GLY A 438 11.53 -10.71 20.59
N SER A 439 11.98 -10.99 19.37
CA SER A 439 12.53 -10.00 18.44
C SER A 439 11.50 -9.50 17.44
N TYR A 440 10.99 -10.35 16.56
CA TYR A 440 9.96 -10.01 15.55
C TYR A 440 9.11 -11.22 15.18
N SER A 441 7.94 -10.93 14.57
CA SER A 441 6.92 -11.94 14.31
C SER A 441 7.12 -12.65 12.98
N PHE A 442 6.52 -13.83 12.82
CA PHE A 442 6.43 -14.54 11.54
C PHE A 442 5.14 -15.36 11.46
N GLN A 443 4.75 -15.73 10.24
CA GLN A 443 3.61 -16.60 10.01
C GLN A 443 4.04 -18.07 10.02
N SER A 444 3.52 -18.82 11.02
CA SER A 444 3.91 -20.20 11.28
C SER A 444 3.01 -21.21 10.54
N MET A 445 3.47 -22.45 10.45
CA MET A 445 2.65 -23.58 10.02
C MET A 445 1.34 -23.69 10.81
N PHE A 446 1.40 -23.35 12.11
CA PHE A 446 0.20 -23.36 12.95
C PHE A 446 -0.77 -22.22 12.59
N SER A 447 -0.27 -21.04 12.26
CA SER A 447 -1.12 -19.93 11.81
C SER A 447 -1.84 -20.26 10.50
N GLU A 448 -1.17 -20.96 9.59
CA GLU A 448 -1.78 -21.46 8.36
C GLU A 448 -2.87 -22.50 8.65
N GLN A 449 -2.56 -23.49 9.48
CA GLN A 449 -3.48 -24.58 9.82
C GLN A 449 -4.80 -24.08 10.42
N ILE A 450 -4.77 -23.00 11.22
CA ILE A 450 -5.96 -22.43 11.84
C ILE A 450 -6.50 -21.20 11.09
N ASP A 451 -5.95 -20.90 9.91
CA ASP A 451 -6.26 -19.77 9.02
C ASP A 451 -6.26 -18.41 9.73
N ILE A 452 -5.22 -18.13 10.49
CA ILE A 452 -4.99 -16.85 11.19
C ILE A 452 -3.96 -16.02 10.45
N ARG A 453 -4.19 -14.70 10.38
CA ARG A 453 -3.31 -13.69 9.74
C ARG A 453 -3.07 -12.49 10.66
N PRO A 454 -2.06 -11.66 10.38
CA PRO A 454 -1.80 -10.42 11.13
C PRO A 454 -3.01 -9.49 11.26
N ARG A 455 -3.88 -9.40 10.23
CA ARG A 455 -5.12 -8.63 10.27
C ARG A 455 -6.10 -9.08 11.36
N ASP A 456 -6.12 -10.38 11.72
CA ASP A 456 -6.98 -10.87 12.80
C ASP A 456 -6.51 -10.35 14.16
N LEU A 457 -5.18 -10.15 14.31
CA LEU A 457 -4.61 -9.46 15.47
C LEU A 457 -4.88 -7.95 15.42
N ALA A 458 -4.90 -7.35 14.23
CA ALA A 458 -5.15 -5.93 14.03
C ALA A 458 -6.59 -5.51 14.28
N GLU A 459 -7.56 -6.43 14.16
CA GLU A 459 -8.99 -6.13 14.32
C GLU A 459 -9.27 -5.44 15.66
N PRO A 460 -9.89 -4.24 15.69
CA PRO A 460 -10.14 -3.54 16.94
C PRO A 460 -11.22 -4.22 17.78
N ILE A 461 -11.18 -4.01 19.09
CA ILE A 461 -12.31 -4.31 19.96
C ILE A 461 -13.21 -3.09 19.93
N VAL A 462 -14.47 -3.32 19.65
CA VAL A 462 -15.48 -2.25 19.52
C VAL A 462 -16.60 -2.43 20.55
N ASN A 463 -17.15 -1.31 21.00
CA ASN A 463 -18.39 -1.25 21.72
C ASN A 463 -19.42 -0.50 20.86
N GLY A 464 -20.39 -1.22 20.31
CA GLY A 464 -21.19 -0.71 19.18
C GLY A 464 -20.29 -0.36 17.99
N SER A 465 -20.29 0.92 17.59
CA SER A 465 -19.38 1.45 16.56
C SER A 465 -18.08 2.06 17.10
N LYS A 466 -17.98 2.25 18.43
CA LYS A 466 -16.83 2.88 19.09
C LYS A 466 -15.65 1.91 19.19
N PRO A 467 -14.49 2.20 18.57
CA PRO A 467 -13.28 1.39 18.75
C PRO A 467 -12.69 1.66 20.15
N VAL A 468 -12.78 0.69 21.05
CA VAL A 468 -12.33 0.87 22.44
C VAL A 468 -10.89 0.44 22.66
N ILE A 469 -10.47 -0.69 22.02
CA ILE A 469 -9.06 -1.13 22.03
C ILE A 469 -8.62 -1.40 20.61
N LEU A 470 -7.56 -0.75 20.19
CA LEU A 470 -6.96 -0.84 18.86
C LEU A 470 -5.57 -1.45 18.98
N PHE A 471 -5.16 -2.27 18.02
CA PHE A 471 -3.90 -2.99 18.06
C PHE A 471 -2.98 -2.51 16.94
N ALA A 472 -1.81 -1.96 17.29
CA ALA A 472 -0.77 -1.55 16.38
C ALA A 472 0.58 -2.21 16.74
N GLY A 473 1.51 -2.20 15.82
CA GLY A 473 2.82 -2.84 15.93
C GLY A 473 3.06 -3.78 14.75
N GLU A 474 4.31 -4.16 14.52
CA GLU A 474 4.72 -4.91 13.33
C GLU A 474 3.93 -6.21 13.12
N ALA A 475 3.53 -6.91 14.20
CA ALA A 475 2.77 -8.16 14.14
C ALA A 475 1.30 -7.97 13.68
N THR A 476 0.83 -6.73 13.54
CA THR A 476 -0.54 -6.39 13.10
C THR A 476 -0.60 -5.90 11.65
N HIS A 477 0.52 -5.94 10.91
CA HIS A 477 0.56 -5.55 9.51
C HIS A 477 0.47 -6.77 8.59
N ASP A 478 -0.47 -6.79 7.66
CA ASP A 478 -0.71 -7.95 6.79
C ASP A 478 0.48 -8.32 5.91
N HIS A 479 1.22 -7.31 5.40
CA HIS A 479 2.26 -7.52 4.40
C HIS A 479 3.66 -7.12 4.87
N TYR A 480 3.77 -6.14 5.78
CA TYR A 480 5.06 -5.65 6.29
C TYR A 480 5.27 -6.01 7.77
N TYR A 481 4.74 -7.18 8.20
CA TYR A 481 5.05 -7.70 9.53
C TYR A 481 6.56 -7.87 9.71
N SER A 482 7.03 -7.89 10.94
CA SER A 482 8.46 -7.99 11.30
C SER A 482 9.31 -6.75 11.01
N THR A 483 8.73 -5.67 10.46
CA THR A 483 9.47 -4.49 10.01
C THR A 483 9.11 -3.22 10.77
N VAL A 484 10.03 -2.25 10.75
CA VAL A 484 9.77 -0.93 11.34
C VAL A 484 8.76 -0.13 10.52
N HIS A 485 8.82 -0.20 9.19
CA HIS A 485 7.85 0.51 8.36
C HIS A 485 6.43 -0.03 8.56
N GLY A 486 6.26 -1.34 8.69
CA GLY A 486 4.96 -1.91 9.06
C GLY A 486 4.49 -1.47 10.44
N ALA A 487 5.40 -1.37 11.42
CA ALA A 487 5.04 -0.83 12.74
C ALA A 487 4.58 0.65 12.66
N VAL A 488 5.27 1.50 11.90
CA VAL A 488 4.91 2.91 11.69
C VAL A 488 3.55 3.03 11.02
N GLU A 489 3.31 2.30 9.92
CA GLU A 489 2.03 2.32 9.20
C GLU A 489 0.86 1.88 10.06
N THR A 490 1.06 0.84 10.89
CA THR A 490 -0.01 0.40 11.82
C THR A 490 -0.30 1.45 12.90
N GLY A 491 0.69 2.20 13.34
CA GLY A 491 0.49 3.34 14.25
C GLY A 491 -0.35 4.44 13.60
N PHE A 492 -0.03 4.80 12.35
CA PHE A 492 -0.83 5.76 11.57
C PHE A 492 -2.25 5.25 11.35
N ARG A 493 -2.42 3.98 11.00
CA ARG A 493 -3.72 3.33 10.77
C ARG A 493 -4.65 3.48 11.97
N GLU A 494 -4.18 3.15 13.17
CA GLU A 494 -5.04 3.18 14.36
C GLU A 494 -5.30 4.62 14.85
N ALA A 495 -4.36 5.54 14.69
CA ALA A 495 -4.61 6.95 14.95
C ALA A 495 -5.66 7.54 13.99
N ASP A 496 -5.52 7.27 12.68
CA ASP A 496 -6.50 7.73 11.68
C ASP A 496 -7.90 7.11 11.95
N ARG A 497 -7.98 5.85 12.41
CA ARG A 497 -9.24 5.20 12.81
C ARG A 497 -9.95 5.91 13.96
N ILE A 498 -9.21 6.32 15.00
CA ILE A 498 -9.77 7.10 16.12
C ILE A 498 -10.23 8.48 15.64
N ILE A 499 -9.40 9.17 14.88
CA ILE A 499 -9.70 10.51 14.35
C ILE A 499 -10.96 10.49 13.50
N GLU A 500 -11.12 9.48 12.65
CA GLU A 500 -12.30 9.31 11.80
C GLU A 500 -13.56 9.04 12.64
N PHE A 501 -13.45 8.14 13.63
CA PHE A 501 -14.55 7.87 14.56
C PHE A 501 -14.96 9.14 15.32
N GLU A 502 -14.00 9.85 15.90
CA GLU A 502 -14.24 11.07 16.67
C GLU A 502 -14.85 12.21 15.83
N ARG A 503 -14.37 12.36 14.58
CA ARG A 503 -14.99 13.32 13.64
C ARG A 503 -16.43 12.96 13.36
N THR A 504 -16.73 11.68 13.17
CA THR A 504 -18.10 11.19 12.95
C THR A 504 -18.97 11.44 14.18
N CYS A 505 -18.45 11.19 15.40
CA CYS A 505 -19.19 11.45 16.65
C CYS A 505 -19.41 12.94 16.89
N ASN A 506 -18.38 13.77 16.67
CA ASN A 506 -18.51 15.23 16.83
C ASN A 506 -19.50 15.81 15.80
N HIS A 507 -19.53 15.28 14.59
CA HIS A 507 -20.50 15.64 13.58
C HIS A 507 -21.93 15.21 13.98
N LEU A 508 -22.08 13.99 14.52
CA LEU A 508 -23.34 13.50 15.09
C LEU A 508 -23.80 14.33 16.29
N ASN A 509 -22.89 14.70 17.20
CA ASN A 509 -23.20 15.54 18.37
C ASN A 509 -23.60 16.97 17.94
N GLN A 510 -22.89 17.57 16.97
CA GLN A 510 -23.29 18.83 16.36
C GLN A 510 -24.64 18.74 15.67
N LEU A 511 -24.96 17.59 15.07
CA LEU A 511 -26.29 17.33 14.50
C LEU A 511 -27.37 17.20 15.58
N ILE A 512 -27.05 16.57 16.73
CA ILE A 512 -27.97 16.45 17.89
C ILE A 512 -28.15 17.82 18.55
N ASP A 513 -27.07 18.57 18.78
CA ASP A 513 -27.13 19.91 19.35
C ASP A 513 -27.91 20.88 18.40
N ASN A 514 -27.66 20.80 17.11
CA ASN A 514 -28.40 21.52 16.09
C ASN A 514 -29.86 21.02 15.99
N PHE A 515 -30.13 19.73 16.27
CA PHE A 515 -31.45 19.15 16.31
C PHE A 515 -32.25 19.61 17.57
N ASP A 516 -31.56 19.66 18.74
CA ASP A 516 -32.15 20.21 19.97
C ASP A 516 -32.39 21.72 19.87
N GLU A 517 -31.47 22.46 19.22
CA GLU A 517 -31.67 23.89 18.90
C GLU A 517 -32.75 24.07 17.83
N ALA A 518 -32.80 23.21 16.82
CA ALA A 518 -33.84 23.17 15.80
C ALA A 518 -35.19 22.76 16.42
N LEU A 519 -35.23 21.83 17.39
CA LEU A 519 -36.49 21.45 18.09
C LEU A 519 -37.01 22.61 18.95
N ARG A 520 -36.13 23.44 19.52
CA ARG A 520 -36.50 24.70 20.18
C ARG A 520 -37.01 25.76 19.20
N ILE A 521 -36.52 25.74 17.95
CA ILE A 521 -36.95 26.65 16.87
C ILE A 521 -38.16 26.10 16.10
N GLU A 522 -38.34 24.74 15.99
CA GLU A 522 -39.46 24.11 15.29
C GLU A 522 -40.82 24.31 15.99
N ILE A 523 -40.82 24.78 17.24
CA ILE A 523 -42.09 25.22 17.87
C ILE A 523 -42.59 26.57 17.29
N ASP A 524 -41.72 27.30 16.55
CA ASP A 524 -42.09 28.63 16.00
C ASP A 524 -41.95 28.80 14.46
N THR A 525 -41.41 27.80 13.72
CA THR A 525 -41.31 27.90 12.26
C THR A 525 -41.53 26.58 11.52
N ASN A 526 -42.78 26.10 11.57
CA ASN A 526 -43.26 25.17 10.56
C ASN A 526 -43.40 25.93 9.23
N THR A 527 -42.62 25.52 8.21
CA THR A 527 -42.65 25.93 6.80
C THR A 527 -41.58 26.95 6.35
N ARG A 528 -40.30 26.52 6.26
CA ARG A 528 -39.34 27.05 5.26
C ARG A 528 -38.23 26.04 5.00
N GLY A 529 -38.23 25.37 3.77
CA GLY A 529 -37.00 24.92 3.14
C GLY A 529 -36.78 23.44 2.83
N ALA A 530 -37.82 22.58 2.92
CA ALA A 530 -37.68 21.23 2.36
C ALA A 530 -38.01 21.28 0.85
N GLU A 531 -36.97 21.10 0.02
CA GLU A 531 -37.13 21.03 -1.42
C GLU A 531 -37.58 19.64 -1.85
N LYS A 532 -38.51 19.53 -2.77
CA LYS A 532 -38.95 18.24 -3.32
C LYS A 532 -38.84 18.27 -4.84
N THR A 533 -38.29 17.20 -5.40
CA THR A 533 -38.22 16.95 -6.85
C THR A 533 -38.47 15.47 -7.10
N ARG A 534 -38.75 15.07 -8.31
CA ARG A 534 -38.97 13.65 -8.62
C ARG A 534 -37.66 12.88 -8.82
N VAL A 535 -36.63 13.51 -9.40
CA VAL A 535 -35.33 12.87 -9.54
C VAL A 535 -34.18 13.85 -9.32
N VAL A 536 -33.18 13.44 -8.56
CA VAL A 536 -31.90 14.16 -8.40
C VAL A 536 -30.84 13.46 -9.22
N ILE A 537 -30.10 14.20 -10.04
CA ILE A 537 -28.93 13.74 -10.77
C ILE A 537 -27.69 14.29 -10.03
N VAL A 538 -26.79 13.42 -9.60
CA VAL A 538 -25.58 13.79 -8.86
C VAL A 538 -24.36 13.72 -9.77
N GLY A 539 -23.82 14.89 -10.14
CA GLY A 539 -22.69 15.08 -11.04
C GLY A 539 -23.11 15.59 -12.43
N ALA A 540 -22.52 16.71 -12.86
CA ALA A 540 -22.71 17.27 -14.20
C ALA A 540 -21.57 16.93 -15.17
N GLY A 541 -21.04 15.72 -15.07
CA GLY A 541 -20.23 15.11 -16.11
C GLY A 541 -21.07 14.69 -17.30
N ILE A 542 -20.44 14.14 -18.34
CA ILE A 542 -21.12 13.76 -19.61
C ILE A 542 -22.34 12.82 -19.36
N ALA A 543 -22.24 11.91 -18.40
CA ALA A 543 -23.33 10.99 -18.05
C ALA A 543 -24.53 11.73 -17.41
N GLY A 544 -24.29 12.64 -16.47
CA GLY A 544 -25.35 13.43 -15.84
C GLY A 544 -26.02 14.41 -16.79
N LEU A 545 -25.23 15.06 -17.67
CA LEU A 545 -25.76 15.93 -18.71
C LEU A 545 -26.60 15.15 -19.71
N ALA A 546 -26.20 13.94 -20.11
CA ALA A 546 -26.95 13.05 -20.97
C ALA A 546 -28.26 12.60 -20.34
N ALA A 547 -28.23 12.27 -19.04
CA ALA A 547 -29.44 11.92 -18.30
C ALA A 547 -30.42 13.08 -18.22
N ALA A 548 -29.97 14.28 -17.87
CA ALA A 548 -30.79 15.49 -17.81
C ALA A 548 -31.43 15.80 -19.17
N LYS A 549 -30.61 15.78 -20.24
CA LYS A 549 -31.08 15.98 -21.59
C LYS A 549 -32.17 14.96 -21.99
N THR A 550 -31.95 13.67 -21.66
CA THR A 550 -32.94 12.62 -21.97
C THR A 550 -34.25 12.84 -21.26
N LEU A 551 -34.24 13.33 -20.00
CA LEU A 551 -35.45 13.69 -19.28
C LEU A 551 -36.19 14.85 -19.96
N GLU A 552 -35.47 15.92 -20.33
CA GLU A 552 -36.08 17.07 -21.03
C GLU A 552 -36.59 16.74 -22.42
N ASP A 553 -35.87 15.94 -23.20
CA ASP A 553 -36.30 15.46 -24.52
C ASP A 553 -37.60 14.64 -24.42
N ALA A 554 -37.80 13.96 -23.30
CA ALA A 554 -39.04 13.25 -22.99
C ALA A 554 -40.17 14.15 -22.40
N GLY A 555 -39.94 15.46 -22.28
CA GLY A 555 -40.85 16.42 -21.68
C GLY A 555 -40.94 16.37 -20.14
N PHE A 556 -40.01 15.73 -19.50
CA PHE A 556 -39.96 15.60 -18.05
C PHE A 556 -39.03 16.67 -17.45
N THR A 557 -39.61 17.61 -16.68
CA THR A 557 -38.89 18.80 -16.17
C THR A 557 -38.77 18.83 -14.64
N ASP A 558 -39.27 17.83 -13.93
CA ASP A 558 -39.18 17.77 -12.46
C ASP A 558 -37.93 16.99 -12.00
N TYR A 559 -36.77 17.60 -12.26
CA TYR A 559 -35.46 17.08 -11.86
C TYR A 559 -34.53 18.19 -11.35
N LEU A 560 -33.45 17.80 -10.65
CA LEU A 560 -32.37 18.68 -10.27
C LEU A 560 -31.04 17.99 -10.64
N LEU A 561 -30.12 18.74 -11.27
CA LEU A 561 -28.76 18.32 -11.58
C LEU A 561 -27.78 19.06 -10.66
N LEU A 562 -27.09 18.33 -9.79
CA LEU A 562 -26.19 18.86 -8.77
C LEU A 562 -24.75 18.57 -9.14
N GLU A 563 -23.91 19.60 -9.22
CA GLU A 563 -22.48 19.49 -9.49
C GLU A 563 -21.68 20.10 -8.34
N ALA A 564 -20.69 19.34 -7.85
CA ALA A 564 -19.87 19.74 -6.74
C ALA A 564 -18.81 20.81 -7.10
N GLN A 565 -18.38 20.85 -8.35
CA GLN A 565 -17.46 21.84 -8.87
C GLN A 565 -18.18 23.09 -9.39
N ASP A 566 -17.44 24.12 -9.71
CA ASP A 566 -17.93 25.39 -10.28
C ASP A 566 -18.12 25.34 -11.80
N VAL A 567 -17.76 24.20 -12.43
CA VAL A 567 -17.83 23.95 -13.88
C VAL A 567 -18.46 22.58 -14.14
N VAL A 568 -19.14 22.46 -15.28
CA VAL A 568 -19.63 21.15 -15.79
C VAL A 568 -18.55 20.42 -16.57
N GLY A 569 -18.77 19.12 -16.84
CA GLY A 569 -17.93 18.29 -17.71
C GLY A 569 -17.18 17.18 -16.95
N GLY A 570 -16.90 17.37 -15.69
CA GLY A 570 -16.18 16.39 -14.87
C GLY A 570 -14.79 16.10 -15.43
N ARG A 571 -14.56 14.90 -15.99
CA ARG A 571 -13.30 14.51 -16.65
C ARG A 571 -13.16 14.98 -18.10
N ILE A 572 -14.12 15.69 -18.66
CA ILE A 572 -14.00 16.47 -19.90
C ILE A 572 -13.67 17.91 -19.46
N TYR A 573 -12.43 18.33 -19.72
CA TYR A 573 -11.93 19.63 -19.28
C TYR A 573 -10.90 20.18 -20.26
N SER A 574 -11.24 21.26 -20.96
CA SER A 574 -10.40 21.96 -21.92
C SER A 574 -10.05 23.36 -21.39
N VAL A 575 -8.82 23.78 -21.63
CA VAL A 575 -8.37 25.13 -21.25
C VAL A 575 -7.86 25.92 -22.46
N PRO A 576 -7.97 27.26 -22.45
CA PRO A 576 -7.40 28.08 -23.51
C PRO A 576 -5.89 27.91 -23.62
N TRP A 577 -5.40 27.79 -24.85
CA TRP A 577 -3.99 27.64 -25.16
C TRP A 577 -3.66 28.38 -26.44
N ASP A 578 -2.91 29.47 -26.34
CA ASP A 578 -2.66 30.41 -27.42
C ASP A 578 -3.94 30.81 -28.18
N ASN A 579 -4.02 30.50 -29.47
CA ASN A 579 -5.19 30.78 -30.30
C ASN A 579 -6.18 29.57 -30.38
N GLY A 580 -6.08 28.60 -29.48
CA GLY A 580 -6.90 27.38 -29.49
C GLY A 580 -7.13 26.84 -28.09
N TRP A 581 -7.19 25.54 -27.98
CA TRP A 581 -7.53 24.82 -26.75
C TRP A 581 -6.65 23.57 -26.58
N ILE A 582 -6.31 23.24 -25.35
CA ILE A 582 -5.79 21.91 -25.00
C ILE A 582 -6.77 21.19 -24.12
N ASP A 583 -6.83 19.87 -24.28
CA ASP A 583 -7.73 18.97 -23.55
C ASP A 583 -6.99 18.35 -22.34
N CYS A 584 -7.16 18.95 -21.18
CA CYS A 584 -6.58 18.46 -19.92
C CYS A 584 -7.23 17.17 -19.42
N GLY A 585 -8.47 16.89 -19.82
CA GLY A 585 -9.21 15.65 -19.57
C GLY A 585 -9.22 14.71 -20.77
N ALA A 586 -10.39 14.17 -21.10
CA ALA A 586 -10.61 13.40 -22.33
C ALA A 586 -10.18 14.23 -23.55
N GLN A 587 -9.49 13.61 -24.48
CA GLN A 587 -8.91 14.26 -25.66
C GLN A 587 -9.48 13.72 -26.96
N PHE A 588 -9.65 12.41 -27.05
CA PHE A 588 -10.12 11.72 -28.24
C PHE A 588 -11.55 11.21 -28.07
N LEU A 589 -12.36 11.37 -29.11
CA LEU A 589 -13.59 10.63 -29.27
C LEU A 589 -13.27 9.40 -30.14
N HIS A 590 -13.45 8.21 -29.56
CA HIS A 590 -13.10 6.94 -30.23
C HIS A 590 -14.24 6.45 -31.12
N GLY A 591 -13.99 6.41 -32.42
CA GLY A 591 -14.93 5.97 -33.43
C GLY A 591 -16.04 6.96 -33.74
N ASP A 592 -16.65 6.80 -34.92
CA ASP A 592 -17.70 7.71 -35.45
C ASP A 592 -19.12 7.11 -35.39
N LYS A 593 -19.28 5.87 -34.88
CA LYS A 593 -20.56 5.14 -34.91
C LYS A 593 -21.33 5.16 -33.63
N SER A 594 -20.77 5.70 -32.50
CA SER A 594 -21.50 5.84 -31.24
C SER A 594 -22.61 6.91 -31.32
N ARG A 595 -23.61 6.81 -30.43
CA ARG A 595 -24.63 7.85 -30.30
C ARG A 595 -24.02 9.23 -30.02
N LEU A 596 -22.97 9.28 -29.21
CA LEU A 596 -22.24 10.50 -28.90
C LEU A 596 -21.54 11.08 -30.14
N ALA A 597 -20.87 10.25 -30.93
CA ALA A 597 -20.22 10.69 -32.15
C ALA A 597 -21.24 11.26 -33.17
N GLN A 598 -22.39 10.62 -33.33
CA GLN A 598 -23.46 11.12 -34.20
C GLN A 598 -24.00 12.46 -33.71
N TYR A 599 -24.15 12.63 -32.39
CA TYR A 599 -24.51 13.92 -31.78
C TYR A 599 -23.46 15.00 -32.08
N CYS A 600 -22.16 14.69 -31.90
CA CYS A 600 -21.08 15.63 -32.20
C CYS A 600 -21.01 16.00 -33.68
N LEU A 601 -21.20 15.04 -34.61
CA LEU A 601 -21.24 15.28 -36.03
C LEU A 601 -22.43 16.17 -36.43
N SER A 602 -23.60 15.89 -35.89
CA SER A 602 -24.81 16.68 -36.17
C SER A 602 -24.71 18.13 -35.70
N ASN A 603 -23.87 18.41 -34.74
CA ASN A 603 -23.62 19.77 -34.18
C ASN A 603 -22.31 20.39 -34.65
N ASP A 604 -21.64 19.81 -35.63
CA ASP A 604 -20.38 20.31 -36.23
C ASP A 604 -19.24 20.55 -35.21
N LEU A 605 -19.15 19.72 -34.17
CA LEU A 605 -18.16 19.88 -33.09
C LEU A 605 -16.78 19.30 -33.47
N LEU A 606 -16.72 18.32 -34.39
CA LEU A 606 -15.50 17.55 -34.66
C LEU A 606 -14.59 18.23 -35.68
N SER A 607 -13.29 18.14 -35.43
CA SER A 607 -12.23 18.63 -36.32
C SER A 607 -12.00 17.67 -37.48
N ASN A 608 -11.49 18.20 -38.59
CA ASN A 608 -10.97 17.38 -39.70
C ASN A 608 -9.54 16.88 -39.41
N ILE A 609 -8.93 17.32 -38.34
CA ILE A 609 -7.61 16.87 -37.91
C ILE A 609 -7.80 15.58 -37.10
N GLN A 610 -7.07 14.53 -37.47
CA GLN A 610 -6.99 13.32 -36.68
C GLN A 610 -5.84 13.43 -35.68
N GLY A 611 -6.08 12.94 -34.46
CA GLY A 611 -5.06 12.78 -33.45
C GLY A 611 -4.22 11.53 -33.73
N THR A 612 -3.02 11.53 -33.20
CA THR A 612 -2.14 10.35 -33.11
C THR A 612 -1.65 10.22 -31.69
N ASP A 613 -1.34 8.99 -31.27
CA ASP A 613 -0.85 8.67 -29.94
C ASP A 613 0.22 7.58 -30.04
N GLY A 614 1.39 7.81 -29.44
CA GLY A 614 2.52 6.88 -29.48
C GLY A 614 3.25 6.80 -30.86
N ASP A 615 2.92 7.67 -31.81
CA ASP A 615 3.59 7.75 -33.09
C ASP A 615 4.89 8.55 -33.01
N GLY A 616 5.82 8.28 -33.93
CA GLY A 616 7.03 9.09 -34.06
C GLY A 616 8.31 8.26 -34.15
N ILE A 617 9.42 8.90 -33.79
CA ILE A 617 10.73 8.23 -33.81
C ILE A 617 11.05 7.62 -32.45
N PHE A 618 11.42 6.34 -32.45
CA PHE A 618 11.80 5.61 -31.25
C PHE A 618 13.29 5.82 -30.98
N LEU A 619 13.60 6.32 -29.79
CA LEU A 619 14.92 6.77 -29.39
C LEU A 619 15.40 6.02 -28.15
N ARG A 620 16.56 5.41 -28.23
CA ARG A 620 17.26 4.92 -27.04
C ARG A 620 17.93 6.07 -26.30
N ASP A 621 18.15 5.87 -25.04
CA ASP A 621 18.84 6.82 -24.13
C ASP A 621 20.30 7.11 -24.49
N ASP A 622 20.90 6.35 -25.41
CA ASP A 622 22.21 6.60 -26.03
C ASP A 622 22.14 7.41 -27.35
N GLY A 623 20.97 7.84 -27.75
CA GLY A 623 20.71 8.60 -28.98
C GLY A 623 20.51 7.72 -30.22
N THR A 624 20.48 6.38 -30.09
CA THR A 624 20.26 5.49 -31.22
C THR A 624 18.79 5.56 -31.66
N ILE A 625 18.55 5.84 -32.92
CA ILE A 625 17.22 5.76 -33.54
C ILE A 625 16.93 4.30 -33.88
N MET A 626 15.78 3.80 -33.43
CA MET A 626 15.39 2.41 -33.69
C MET A 626 14.92 2.23 -35.12
N ASN A 627 15.15 1.02 -35.63
CA ASN A 627 14.63 0.63 -36.94
C ASN A 627 13.11 0.44 -36.86
N GLU A 628 12.39 1.16 -37.70
CA GLU A 628 10.92 1.14 -37.74
C GLU A 628 10.33 -0.26 -37.97
N SER A 629 11.01 -1.11 -38.77
CA SER A 629 10.55 -2.48 -39.00
C SER A 629 10.64 -3.34 -37.74
N LEU A 630 11.63 -3.07 -36.86
CA LEU A 630 11.77 -3.77 -35.60
C LEU A 630 10.71 -3.30 -34.56
N VAL A 631 10.39 -2.02 -34.56
CA VAL A 631 9.31 -1.48 -33.72
C VAL A 631 7.99 -2.11 -34.14
N ARG A 632 7.65 -2.08 -35.44
CA ARG A 632 6.42 -2.69 -35.95
C ARG A 632 6.33 -4.20 -35.67
N GLU A 633 7.45 -4.93 -35.77
CA GLU A 633 7.47 -6.38 -35.46
C GLU A 633 7.01 -6.68 -34.04
N ILE A 634 7.42 -5.87 -33.04
CA ILE A 634 7.04 -6.07 -31.64
C ILE A 634 5.63 -5.52 -31.36
N ASP A 635 5.26 -4.40 -31.95
CA ASP A 635 3.90 -3.85 -31.84
C ASP A 635 2.86 -4.83 -32.40
N ASP A 636 3.14 -5.42 -33.58
CA ASP A 636 2.29 -6.44 -34.19
C ASP A 636 2.20 -7.70 -33.31
N LEU A 637 3.29 -8.11 -32.65
CA LEU A 637 3.26 -9.21 -31.71
C LEU A 637 2.33 -8.91 -30.53
N VAL A 638 2.49 -7.74 -29.89
CA VAL A 638 1.68 -7.35 -28.75
C VAL A 638 0.19 -7.25 -29.14
N ARG A 639 -0.11 -6.67 -30.30
CA ARG A 639 -1.47 -6.60 -30.85
C ARG A 639 -2.05 -7.98 -31.11
N THR A 640 -1.29 -8.86 -31.80
CA THR A 640 -1.73 -10.24 -32.05
C THR A 640 -2.05 -11.00 -30.78
N VAL A 641 -1.23 -10.86 -29.74
CA VAL A 641 -1.49 -11.52 -28.44
C VAL A 641 -2.78 -10.96 -27.81
N SER A 642 -3.00 -9.66 -27.88
CA SER A 642 -4.21 -9.01 -27.38
C SER A 642 -5.46 -9.50 -28.12
N ASP A 643 -5.40 -9.58 -29.45
CA ASP A 643 -6.49 -10.09 -30.31
C ASP A 643 -6.79 -11.56 -30.03
N ASP A 644 -5.77 -12.40 -29.88
CA ASP A 644 -5.92 -13.81 -29.52
C ASP A 644 -6.67 -14.01 -28.18
N ILE A 645 -6.41 -13.12 -27.21
CA ILE A 645 -7.13 -13.12 -25.94
C ILE A 645 -8.58 -12.66 -26.14
N CYS A 646 -8.80 -11.56 -26.85
CA CYS A 646 -10.13 -11.00 -27.12
C CYS A 646 -11.04 -12.00 -27.85
N GLU A 647 -10.50 -12.73 -28.81
CA GLU A 647 -11.25 -13.69 -29.63
C GLU A 647 -11.32 -15.10 -29.02
N SER A 648 -10.81 -15.24 -27.77
CA SER A 648 -10.79 -16.54 -27.05
C SER A 648 -10.15 -17.67 -27.86
N ARG A 649 -9.16 -17.34 -28.71
CA ARG A 649 -8.45 -18.32 -29.56
C ARG A 649 -7.60 -19.30 -28.76
N ARG A 650 -7.41 -19.05 -27.46
CA ARG A 650 -6.78 -19.97 -26.52
C ARG A 650 -7.63 -20.15 -25.26
N PRO A 651 -7.59 -21.32 -24.60
CA PRO A 651 -8.20 -21.46 -23.27
C PRO A 651 -7.43 -20.63 -22.25
N LEU A 652 -8.14 -19.69 -21.58
CA LEU A 652 -7.61 -18.89 -20.48
C LEU A 652 -7.82 -19.62 -19.16
N LYS A 653 -6.84 -19.54 -18.28
CA LYS A 653 -6.98 -20.05 -16.91
C LYS A 653 -7.69 -19.00 -16.05
N LYS A 654 -8.46 -19.45 -15.07
CA LYS A 654 -9.03 -18.54 -14.06
C LYS A 654 -7.91 -17.76 -13.36
N GLN A 655 -8.10 -16.44 -13.18
CA GLN A 655 -7.12 -15.50 -12.62
C GLN A 655 -5.85 -15.26 -13.46
N GLU A 656 -5.83 -15.65 -14.71
CA GLU A 656 -4.75 -15.29 -15.62
C GLU A 656 -4.82 -13.78 -15.91
N ASN A 657 -3.68 -13.10 -15.92
CA ASN A 657 -3.60 -11.65 -16.12
C ASN A 657 -2.88 -11.30 -17.43
N ILE A 658 -3.16 -10.10 -17.96
CA ILE A 658 -2.63 -9.62 -19.24
C ILE A 658 -1.11 -9.56 -19.23
N GLY A 659 -0.50 -9.03 -18.15
CA GLY A 659 0.95 -8.90 -18.05
C GLY A 659 1.68 -10.23 -18.15
N SER A 660 1.18 -11.28 -17.47
CA SER A 660 1.78 -12.61 -17.54
C SER A 660 1.64 -13.25 -18.91
N VAL A 661 0.48 -13.06 -19.56
CA VAL A 661 0.25 -13.59 -20.91
C VAL A 661 1.19 -12.95 -21.93
N LEU A 662 1.29 -11.63 -21.92
CA LEU A 662 2.16 -10.87 -22.84
C LEU A 662 3.63 -11.26 -22.63
N ARG A 663 4.12 -11.32 -21.39
CA ARG A 663 5.51 -11.72 -21.09
C ARG A 663 5.80 -13.15 -21.57
N CYS A 664 4.94 -14.10 -21.27
CA CYS A 664 5.12 -15.48 -21.69
C CYS A 664 5.21 -15.60 -23.23
N ARG A 665 4.28 -14.95 -23.95
CA ARG A 665 4.28 -14.98 -25.43
C ARG A 665 5.47 -14.25 -26.03
N PHE A 666 5.92 -13.17 -25.40
CA PHE A 666 7.13 -12.47 -25.83
C PHE A 666 8.39 -13.31 -25.61
N GLU A 667 8.49 -14.04 -24.49
CA GLU A 667 9.58 -14.98 -24.24
C GLU A 667 9.58 -16.15 -25.24
N ASP A 668 8.41 -16.75 -25.53
CA ASP A 668 8.26 -17.78 -26.55
C ASP A 668 8.76 -17.26 -27.91
N TYR A 669 8.32 -16.07 -28.32
CA TYR A 669 8.76 -15.42 -29.54
C TYR A 669 10.27 -15.21 -29.58
N LEU A 670 10.91 -14.76 -28.50
CA LEU A 670 12.38 -14.57 -28.44
C LEU A 670 13.14 -15.89 -28.51
N HIS A 671 12.55 -17.00 -28.03
CA HIS A 671 13.15 -18.32 -28.12
C HIS A 671 13.09 -18.92 -29.54
N GLU A 672 12.07 -18.56 -30.32
CA GLU A 672 11.92 -19.01 -31.72
C GLU A 672 12.84 -18.27 -32.70
N LYS A 673 13.36 -17.08 -32.31
CA LYS A 673 14.22 -16.25 -33.13
C LYS A 673 15.69 -16.54 -32.87
N ASN A 674 16.50 -16.45 -33.91
CA ASN A 674 17.95 -16.59 -33.82
C ASN A 674 18.61 -15.19 -33.85
N ASP A 675 18.13 -14.30 -32.95
CA ASP A 675 18.58 -12.91 -32.89
C ASP A 675 20.00 -12.80 -32.31
N SER A 676 20.75 -11.81 -32.78
CA SER A 676 21.98 -11.40 -32.10
C SER A 676 21.66 -10.85 -30.67
N PRO A 677 22.62 -10.92 -29.74
CA PRO A 677 22.38 -10.37 -28.39
C PRO A 677 21.98 -8.89 -28.39
N MET A 678 22.38 -8.14 -29.41
CA MET A 678 22.00 -6.72 -29.56
C MET A 678 20.54 -6.57 -30.03
N GLU A 679 20.13 -7.31 -31.06
CA GLU A 679 18.76 -7.31 -31.56
C GLU A 679 17.76 -7.77 -30.51
N ARG A 680 18.11 -8.84 -29.78
CA ARG A 680 17.29 -9.31 -28.66
C ARG A 680 17.06 -8.20 -27.62
N ARG A 681 18.11 -7.46 -27.22
CA ARG A 681 17.97 -6.33 -26.28
C ARG A 681 17.07 -5.24 -26.83
N MET A 682 17.24 -4.88 -28.12
CA MET A 682 16.40 -3.87 -28.75
C MET A 682 14.92 -4.29 -28.76
N LYS A 683 14.62 -5.55 -29.03
CA LYS A 683 13.26 -6.11 -28.95
C LYS A 683 12.68 -6.04 -27.52
N GLU A 684 13.50 -6.37 -26.52
CA GLU A 684 13.12 -6.28 -25.10
C GLU A 684 12.83 -4.82 -24.66
N GLU A 685 13.59 -3.85 -25.18
CA GLU A 685 13.39 -2.42 -24.91
C GLU A 685 12.11 -1.88 -25.58
N ILE A 686 11.80 -2.33 -26.80
CA ILE A 686 10.54 -2.00 -27.49
C ILE A 686 9.34 -2.65 -26.77
N PHE A 687 9.49 -3.89 -26.33
CA PHE A 687 8.45 -4.56 -25.55
C PHE A 687 8.17 -3.84 -24.21
N ASP A 688 9.21 -3.38 -23.49
CA ASP A 688 9.07 -2.55 -22.30
C ASP A 688 8.30 -1.25 -22.60
N TRP A 689 8.54 -0.62 -23.75
CA TRP A 689 7.77 0.54 -24.17
C TRP A 689 6.29 0.21 -24.39
N ASN A 690 5.98 -0.90 -25.06
CA ASN A 690 4.61 -1.37 -25.27
C ASN A 690 3.91 -1.64 -23.91
N VAL A 691 4.60 -2.22 -22.95
CA VAL A 691 4.05 -2.43 -21.60
C VAL A 691 3.69 -1.10 -20.95
N ARG A 692 4.56 -0.08 -21.03
CA ARG A 692 4.28 1.26 -20.47
C ARG A 692 3.12 1.95 -21.21
N PHE A 693 3.04 1.79 -22.52
CA PHE A 693 1.94 2.31 -23.32
C PHE A 693 0.60 1.69 -22.89
N LEU A 694 0.55 0.37 -22.74
CA LEU A 694 -0.64 -0.32 -22.25
C LEU A 694 -1.05 0.07 -20.82
N LEU A 695 -0.10 0.46 -19.95
CA LEU A 695 -0.43 1.02 -18.63
C LEU A 695 -1.17 2.35 -18.74
N VAL A 696 -0.75 3.20 -19.69
CA VAL A 696 -1.42 4.46 -20.01
C VAL A 696 -2.81 4.19 -20.61
N ASP A 697 -2.88 3.35 -21.63
CA ASP A 697 -4.12 3.05 -22.36
C ASP A 697 -5.20 2.43 -21.47
N ASN A 698 -4.81 1.58 -20.50
CA ASN A 698 -5.75 0.95 -19.56
C ASN A 698 -5.85 1.67 -18.21
N CYS A 699 -5.18 2.79 -18.03
CA CYS A 699 -5.18 3.55 -16.77
C CYS A 699 -4.98 2.64 -15.55
N CYS A 700 -3.97 1.78 -15.57
CA CYS A 700 -3.69 0.83 -14.48
C CYS A 700 -2.26 1.00 -13.96
N TYR A 701 -2.00 0.52 -12.75
CA TYR A 701 -0.66 0.58 -12.15
C TYR A 701 0.20 -0.63 -12.52
N SER A 702 -0.42 -1.73 -12.93
CA SER A 702 0.25 -2.94 -13.41
C SER A 702 -0.66 -3.70 -14.37
N LEU A 703 -0.10 -4.22 -15.47
CA LEU A 703 -0.84 -5.13 -16.37
C LEU A 703 -1.18 -6.47 -15.67
N ASP A 704 -0.53 -6.78 -14.55
CA ASP A 704 -0.85 -7.95 -13.74
C ASP A 704 -2.14 -7.79 -12.92
N ASP A 705 -2.68 -6.58 -12.81
CA ASP A 705 -3.98 -6.32 -12.23
C ASP A 705 -5.14 -6.61 -13.19
N LEU A 706 -4.89 -6.55 -14.49
CA LEU A 706 -5.91 -6.69 -15.53
C LEU A 706 -6.29 -8.15 -15.75
N SER A 707 -7.60 -8.44 -15.76
CA SER A 707 -8.13 -9.78 -16.05
C SER A 707 -7.98 -10.14 -17.53
N ALA A 708 -7.25 -11.22 -17.83
CA ALA A 708 -7.21 -11.75 -19.17
C ALA A 708 -8.57 -12.37 -19.59
N VAL A 709 -9.32 -12.92 -18.64
CA VAL A 709 -10.65 -13.51 -18.88
C VAL A 709 -11.67 -12.47 -19.35
N PHE A 710 -11.57 -11.26 -18.83
CA PHE A 710 -12.48 -10.16 -19.18
C PHE A 710 -11.90 -9.19 -20.21
N TRP A 711 -10.69 -9.39 -20.71
CA TRP A 711 -10.02 -8.50 -21.64
C TRP A 711 -10.86 -8.22 -22.90
N GLY A 712 -11.47 -9.23 -23.50
CA GLY A 712 -12.32 -9.12 -24.68
C GLY A 712 -13.71 -8.50 -24.44
N LYS A 713 -14.04 -8.03 -23.23
CA LYS A 713 -15.31 -7.33 -22.97
C LYS A 713 -15.34 -5.93 -23.57
N PHE A 714 -14.19 -5.24 -23.58
CA PHE A 714 -14.10 -3.94 -24.25
C PHE A 714 -14.30 -4.10 -25.76
N LYS A 715 -15.12 -3.23 -26.35
CA LYS A 715 -15.42 -3.24 -27.78
C LYS A 715 -15.05 -1.91 -28.41
N TYR A 716 -14.51 -1.97 -29.60
CA TYR A 716 -14.28 -0.79 -30.42
C TYR A 716 -15.55 -0.43 -31.20
N VAL A 717 -15.89 0.86 -31.21
CA VAL A 717 -17.10 1.37 -31.90
C VAL A 717 -16.97 1.31 -33.42
N GLY A 718 -15.74 1.33 -33.93
CA GLY A 718 -15.42 1.37 -35.34
C GLY A 718 -15.43 2.79 -35.91
N GLY A 719 -14.67 2.99 -36.99
CA GLY A 719 -14.35 4.30 -37.56
C GLY A 719 -13.00 4.82 -37.08
N PRO A 720 -12.66 6.11 -37.30
CA PRO A 720 -11.39 6.70 -36.89
C PRO A 720 -11.27 6.69 -35.36
N GLU A 721 -10.12 6.24 -34.83
CA GLU A 721 -9.92 6.03 -33.38
C GLU A 721 -9.74 7.34 -32.60
N HIS A 722 -9.16 8.39 -33.23
CA HIS A 722 -8.75 9.61 -32.51
C HIS A 722 -9.38 10.86 -33.14
N LEU A 723 -10.70 11.04 -32.97
CA LEU A 723 -11.39 12.24 -33.41
C LEU A 723 -11.18 13.38 -32.43
N LEU A 724 -10.78 14.56 -32.92
CA LEU A 724 -10.54 15.75 -32.14
C LEU A 724 -11.72 16.75 -32.25
N PHE A 725 -11.83 17.62 -31.27
CA PHE A 725 -12.83 18.70 -31.24
C PHE A 725 -12.24 20.01 -31.78
N LYS A 726 -13.02 20.79 -32.54
CA LYS A 726 -12.62 22.08 -33.09
C LYS A 726 -12.28 23.12 -32.01
N SER A 727 -13.05 23.14 -30.95
CA SER A 727 -12.96 24.13 -29.87
C SER A 727 -12.72 23.48 -28.49
N GLY A 728 -11.95 22.37 -28.46
CA GLY A 728 -11.76 21.55 -27.29
C GLY A 728 -12.96 20.68 -26.92
N TYR A 729 -12.73 19.60 -26.22
CA TYR A 729 -13.78 18.62 -25.86
C TYR A 729 -14.88 19.26 -24.98
N SER A 730 -14.55 20.24 -24.14
CA SER A 730 -15.52 20.97 -23.33
C SER A 730 -16.59 21.68 -24.14
N SER A 731 -16.39 21.93 -25.44
CA SER A 731 -17.44 22.46 -26.33
C SER A 731 -18.70 21.57 -26.38
N LEU A 732 -18.53 20.25 -26.24
CA LEU A 732 -19.63 19.29 -26.15
C LEU A 732 -20.43 19.44 -24.85
N THR A 733 -19.76 19.50 -23.70
CA THR A 733 -20.44 19.60 -22.39
C THR A 733 -21.10 20.97 -22.21
N ASN A 734 -20.50 22.02 -22.76
CA ASN A 734 -21.09 23.34 -22.82
C ASN A 734 -22.35 23.36 -23.69
N LEU A 735 -22.32 22.74 -24.87
CA LEU A 735 -23.49 22.62 -25.73
C LEU A 735 -24.64 21.84 -25.03
N LEU A 736 -24.30 20.75 -24.33
CA LEU A 736 -25.29 19.96 -23.61
C LEU A 736 -25.96 20.78 -22.49
N VAL A 737 -25.18 21.48 -21.66
CA VAL A 737 -25.73 22.26 -20.56
C VAL A 737 -26.45 23.51 -21.03
N ASP A 738 -26.04 24.10 -22.18
CA ASP A 738 -26.73 25.26 -22.75
C ASP A 738 -28.14 24.93 -23.27
N ASN A 739 -28.36 23.67 -23.62
CA ASN A 739 -29.66 23.15 -24.05
C ASN A 739 -30.55 22.68 -22.88
N LEU A 740 -30.12 22.80 -21.62
CA LEU A 740 -30.89 22.43 -20.43
C LEU A 740 -31.49 23.70 -19.76
N ASP A 741 -32.55 23.49 -19.02
CA ASP A 741 -33.06 24.54 -18.11
C ASP A 741 -32.04 24.88 -17.03
N LYS A 742 -31.42 26.05 -17.17
CA LYS A 742 -30.37 26.52 -16.26
C LYS A 742 -30.78 26.61 -14.79
N GLN A 743 -32.08 26.69 -14.51
CA GLN A 743 -32.59 26.70 -13.13
C GLN A 743 -32.53 25.30 -12.48
N LYS A 744 -32.37 24.26 -13.28
CA LYS A 744 -32.24 22.87 -12.81
C LYS A 744 -30.80 22.47 -12.53
N VAL A 745 -29.84 23.20 -13.05
CA VAL A 745 -28.41 22.91 -12.89
C VAL A 745 -27.84 23.76 -11.76
N ARG A 746 -27.32 23.08 -10.72
CA ARG A 746 -26.71 23.73 -9.55
C ARG A 746 -25.25 23.35 -9.45
N LEU A 747 -24.39 24.33 -9.72
CA LEU A 747 -22.95 24.21 -9.52
C LEU A 747 -22.57 24.44 -8.05
N THR A 748 -21.34 24.12 -7.66
CA THR A 748 -20.82 24.25 -6.29
C THR A 748 -21.70 23.61 -5.22
N THR A 749 -22.49 22.59 -5.64
CA THR A 749 -23.48 21.91 -4.81
C THR A 749 -23.07 20.46 -4.59
N SER A 750 -22.28 20.25 -3.57
CA SER A 750 -21.72 18.91 -3.26
C SER A 750 -22.68 18.10 -2.39
N VAL A 751 -23.01 16.90 -2.84
CA VAL A 751 -23.83 15.95 -2.08
C VAL A 751 -23.01 15.32 -0.97
N GLU A 752 -23.53 15.37 0.24
CA GLU A 752 -22.92 14.78 1.44
C GLU A 752 -23.37 13.33 1.63
N THR A 753 -24.71 13.13 1.73
CA THR A 753 -25.31 11.80 1.94
C THR A 753 -26.59 11.61 1.13
N ILE A 754 -26.84 10.35 0.78
CA ILE A 754 -28.06 9.88 0.14
C ILE A 754 -28.72 8.88 1.08
N HIS A 755 -29.76 9.30 1.76
CA HIS A 755 -30.59 8.41 2.59
C HIS A 755 -31.64 7.76 1.71
N TRP A 756 -31.83 6.46 1.84
CA TRP A 756 -32.76 5.71 1.02
C TRP A 756 -33.50 4.63 1.84
N ARG A 757 -34.70 4.25 1.38
CA ARG A 757 -35.55 3.23 1.99
C ARG A 757 -36.04 2.24 0.94
N ASP A 758 -36.07 0.98 1.32
CA ASP A 758 -36.50 -0.14 0.46
C ASP A 758 -38.04 -0.28 0.38
N THR A 759 -38.78 0.48 1.23
CA THR A 759 -40.24 0.49 1.24
C THR A 759 -40.74 1.89 1.57
N PHE A 760 -41.78 2.38 0.85
CA PHE A 760 -42.36 3.70 1.05
C PHE A 760 -43.82 3.77 0.59
N ASP A 761 -44.55 4.79 1.07
CA ASP A 761 -45.97 5.06 0.74
C ASP A 761 -46.08 6.02 -0.46
N SER A 762 -46.87 5.67 -1.47
CA SER A 762 -46.97 6.40 -2.74
C SER A 762 -47.52 7.82 -2.65
N LEU A 763 -48.28 8.16 -1.60
CA LEU A 763 -49.06 9.41 -1.58
C LEU A 763 -48.33 10.62 -0.99
N ASN A 764 -47.43 10.44 -0.04
CA ASN A 764 -46.74 11.57 0.64
C ASN A 764 -45.28 11.33 1.02
N ASP A 765 -44.71 10.21 0.64
CA ASP A 765 -43.41 9.79 1.10
C ASP A 765 -42.40 9.73 -0.06
N SER A 766 -41.18 10.23 0.15
CA SER A 766 -40.11 10.13 -0.81
C SER A 766 -39.09 9.10 -0.30
N PRO A 767 -38.75 8.05 -1.07
CA PRO A 767 -37.80 7.02 -0.66
C PRO A 767 -36.37 7.54 -0.55
N ILE A 768 -36.05 8.67 -1.18
CA ILE A 768 -34.71 9.28 -1.23
C ILE A 768 -34.71 10.64 -0.52
N THR A 769 -33.71 10.85 0.32
CA THR A 769 -33.36 12.17 0.84
C THR A 769 -31.87 12.43 0.51
N VAL A 770 -31.62 13.41 -0.35
CA VAL A 770 -30.30 13.88 -0.69
C VAL A 770 -29.95 15.04 0.23
N LYS A 771 -28.88 14.89 1.03
CA LYS A 771 -28.33 15.94 1.88
C LYS A 771 -27.12 16.58 1.22
N ILE A 772 -27.11 17.89 1.14
CA ILE A 772 -26.00 18.70 0.61
C ILE A 772 -25.10 19.16 1.77
N PHE A 773 -23.82 19.42 1.51
CA PHE A 773 -22.86 19.89 2.53
C PHE A 773 -23.25 21.21 3.22
N ASP A 774 -24.11 22.04 2.64
CA ASP A 774 -24.68 23.24 3.27
C ASP A 774 -25.85 22.96 4.23
N GLY A 775 -26.21 21.70 4.42
CA GLY A 775 -27.31 21.26 5.27
C GLY A 775 -28.65 21.15 4.57
N THR A 776 -28.80 21.61 3.32
CA THR A 776 -30.05 21.52 2.54
C THR A 776 -30.42 20.06 2.30
N LYS A 777 -31.72 19.75 2.47
CA LYS A 777 -32.30 18.42 2.18
C LYS A 777 -33.22 18.49 0.97
N ILE A 778 -33.02 17.59 0.02
CA ILE A 778 -33.83 17.43 -1.18
C ILE A 778 -34.50 16.05 -1.11
N PHE A 779 -35.83 16.02 -1.14
CA PHE A 779 -36.59 14.78 -1.18
C PHE A 779 -36.86 14.40 -2.62
N ALA A 780 -36.67 13.13 -2.98
CA ALA A 780 -36.85 12.67 -4.35
C ALA A 780 -37.45 11.26 -4.43
N ASP A 781 -38.06 10.95 -5.58
CA ASP A 781 -38.53 9.59 -5.89
C ASP A 781 -37.34 8.68 -6.27
N ALA A 782 -36.33 9.23 -6.93
CA ALA A 782 -35.11 8.51 -7.31
C ALA A 782 -33.88 9.43 -7.37
N VAL A 783 -32.72 8.82 -7.38
CA VAL A 783 -31.43 9.51 -7.62
C VAL A 783 -30.63 8.78 -8.71
N ILE A 784 -30.07 9.54 -9.66
CA ILE A 784 -29.12 9.06 -10.67
C ILE A 784 -27.73 9.52 -10.23
N VAL A 785 -26.87 8.59 -9.85
CA VAL A 785 -25.51 8.86 -9.34
C VAL A 785 -24.51 8.71 -10.49
N THR A 786 -23.83 9.80 -10.85
CA THR A 786 -22.85 9.82 -11.95
C THR A 786 -21.45 10.15 -11.47
N CYS A 787 -21.19 9.98 -10.18
CA CYS A 787 -19.87 10.18 -9.59
C CYS A 787 -18.83 9.23 -10.21
N SER A 788 -17.58 9.68 -10.31
CA SER A 788 -16.50 8.81 -10.76
C SER A 788 -16.34 7.59 -9.85
N LEU A 789 -15.83 6.48 -10.40
CA LEU A 789 -15.53 5.28 -9.60
C LEU A 789 -14.50 5.58 -8.51
N GLY A 790 -13.51 6.46 -8.78
CA GLY A 790 -12.52 6.88 -7.78
C GLY A 790 -13.16 7.59 -6.58
N TYR A 791 -14.09 8.49 -6.83
CA TYR A 791 -14.87 9.14 -5.77
C TYR A 791 -15.73 8.14 -4.98
N LEU A 792 -16.38 7.21 -5.68
CA LEU A 792 -17.19 6.17 -5.04
C LEU A 792 -16.32 5.24 -4.18
N LYS A 793 -15.15 4.82 -4.64
CA LYS A 793 -14.21 4.00 -3.84
C LYS A 793 -13.88 4.63 -2.49
N GLU A 794 -13.70 5.94 -2.46
CA GLU A 794 -13.36 6.67 -1.24
C GLU A 794 -14.61 6.94 -0.36
N ASN A 795 -15.77 7.19 -0.95
CA ASN A 795 -16.90 7.82 -0.26
C ASN A 795 -18.16 6.97 -0.16
N HIS A 796 -18.35 5.87 -0.92
CA HIS A 796 -19.60 5.14 -1.00
C HIS A 796 -20.14 4.69 0.36
N LYS A 797 -19.27 4.25 1.28
CA LYS A 797 -19.66 3.79 2.62
C LYS A 797 -20.20 4.92 3.52
N LYS A 798 -19.84 6.17 3.22
CA LYS A 798 -20.33 7.36 3.96
C LYS A 798 -21.51 8.02 3.24
N MET A 799 -21.47 8.00 1.91
CA MET A 799 -22.43 8.66 1.06
C MET A 799 -23.83 8.01 1.10
N PHE A 800 -23.91 6.69 1.23
CA PHE A 800 -25.18 5.97 1.19
C PHE A 800 -25.61 5.46 2.57
N GLN A 801 -26.85 5.77 2.97
CA GLN A 801 -27.46 5.38 4.24
C GLN A 801 -28.88 4.85 4.01
N PRO A 802 -29.14 3.55 4.27
CA PRO A 802 -28.19 2.51 4.67
C PRO A 802 -27.10 2.25 3.63
N LEU A 803 -26.11 1.41 3.97
CA LEU A 803 -25.04 1.01 3.02
C LEU A 803 -25.65 0.37 1.77
N LEU A 804 -24.96 0.51 0.65
CA LEU A 804 -25.35 -0.16 -0.60
C LEU A 804 -25.39 -1.70 -0.41
N PRO A 805 -26.17 -2.43 -1.21
CA PRO A 805 -26.14 -3.88 -1.23
C PRO A 805 -24.71 -4.42 -1.44
N SER A 806 -24.40 -5.56 -0.81
CA SER A 806 -23.06 -6.14 -0.80
C SER A 806 -22.47 -6.30 -2.21
N ARG A 807 -23.27 -6.72 -3.19
CA ARG A 807 -22.84 -6.90 -4.58
C ARG A 807 -22.34 -5.59 -5.23
N LEU A 808 -23.02 -4.47 -4.97
CA LEU A 808 -22.58 -3.14 -5.46
C LEU A 808 -21.33 -2.65 -4.75
N ASN A 809 -21.21 -2.87 -3.42
CA ASN A 809 -20.01 -2.54 -2.69
C ASN A 809 -18.80 -3.31 -3.24
N VAL A 810 -18.95 -4.62 -3.47
CA VAL A 810 -17.90 -5.45 -4.08
C VAL A 810 -17.55 -4.95 -5.49
N ALA A 811 -18.53 -4.53 -6.29
CA ALA A 811 -18.27 -3.96 -7.62
C ALA A 811 -17.47 -2.65 -7.54
N ILE A 812 -17.82 -1.73 -6.63
CA ILE A 812 -17.07 -0.50 -6.41
C ILE A 812 -15.63 -0.80 -5.95
N GLU A 813 -15.44 -1.78 -5.08
CA GLU A 813 -14.13 -2.14 -4.53
C GLU A 813 -13.25 -2.87 -5.56
N ASN A 814 -13.80 -3.81 -6.34
CA ASN A 814 -13.03 -4.70 -7.21
C ASN A 814 -12.77 -4.15 -8.62
N LEU A 815 -13.67 -3.34 -9.19
CA LEU A 815 -13.37 -2.65 -10.44
C LEU A 815 -12.15 -1.75 -10.25
N GLY A 816 -11.20 -1.77 -11.19
CA GLY A 816 -9.99 -0.96 -11.13
C GLY A 816 -10.25 0.51 -11.48
N PHE A 817 -9.44 1.39 -10.95
CA PHE A 817 -9.46 2.82 -11.27
C PHE A 817 -8.07 3.40 -11.02
N GLY A 818 -7.35 3.73 -12.08
CA GLY A 818 -5.98 4.24 -11.99
C GLY A 818 -5.90 5.75 -12.14
N THR A 819 -4.67 6.22 -12.29
CA THR A 819 -4.37 7.64 -12.54
C THR A 819 -3.56 7.77 -13.82
N ILE A 820 -3.97 8.72 -14.65
CA ILE A 820 -3.22 9.18 -15.80
C ILE A 820 -3.19 10.69 -15.78
N ASN A 821 -2.04 11.26 -16.06
CA ASN A 821 -1.85 12.71 -16.14
C ASN A 821 -1.15 13.09 -17.43
N LYS A 822 -1.39 14.32 -17.88
CA LYS A 822 -0.81 14.92 -19.07
C LYS A 822 0.12 16.07 -18.69
N ILE A 823 1.20 16.21 -19.44
CA ILE A 823 2.09 17.37 -19.37
C ILE A 823 2.10 18.01 -20.76
N PHE A 824 1.86 19.29 -20.84
CA PHE A 824 1.95 20.10 -22.06
C PHE A 824 3.15 21.02 -21.97
N LEU A 825 4.04 20.93 -22.97
CA LEU A 825 5.27 21.73 -23.06
C LEU A 825 5.21 22.57 -24.32
N ASP A 826 5.03 23.88 -24.17
CA ASP A 826 5.06 24.83 -25.27
C ASP A 826 6.45 25.43 -25.44
N PHE A 827 6.94 25.40 -26.67
CA PHE A 827 8.22 25.99 -27.09
C PHE A 827 8.04 27.33 -27.85
N GLY A 828 6.79 27.69 -28.18
CA GLY A 828 6.42 28.85 -28.95
C GLY A 828 6.67 28.72 -30.47
N GLU A 829 7.72 28.02 -30.89
CA GLU A 829 8.00 27.60 -32.24
C GLU A 829 8.49 26.16 -32.24
N PRO A 830 8.09 25.31 -33.25
CA PRO A 830 8.58 23.97 -33.31
C PRO A 830 10.07 23.95 -33.68
N TRP A 831 10.89 23.31 -32.88
CA TRP A 831 12.33 23.10 -33.12
C TRP A 831 12.62 21.78 -33.86
N TRP A 832 11.58 20.91 -34.00
CA TRP A 832 11.63 19.66 -34.75
C TRP A 832 11.13 19.82 -36.19
N GLN A 833 11.44 18.83 -37.02
CA GLN A 833 11.00 18.84 -38.41
C GLN A 833 9.48 18.56 -38.52
N ARG A 834 8.82 19.12 -39.53
CA ARG A 834 7.35 19.05 -39.71
C ARG A 834 6.78 17.64 -39.87
N ASN A 835 7.61 16.69 -40.30
CA ASN A 835 7.24 15.27 -40.44
C ASN A 835 7.44 14.43 -39.17
N ILE A 836 7.88 15.05 -38.07
CA ILE A 836 8.02 14.36 -36.76
C ILE A 836 6.72 14.51 -36.02
N HIS A 837 6.10 13.37 -35.68
CA HIS A 837 4.85 13.29 -34.91
C HIS A 837 5.09 13.07 -33.42
N GLY A 838 6.29 12.60 -33.05
CA GLY A 838 6.64 12.40 -31.66
C GLY A 838 8.05 11.84 -31.46
N PHE A 839 8.46 11.73 -30.22
CA PHE A 839 9.73 11.15 -29.74
C PHE A 839 9.41 10.09 -28.69
N GLN A 840 9.49 8.81 -29.08
CA GLN A 840 9.18 7.70 -28.18
C GLN A 840 10.46 7.23 -27.47
N LEU A 841 10.40 7.05 -26.16
CA LEU A 841 11.58 6.84 -25.33
C LEU A 841 11.78 5.36 -24.99
N LEU A 842 12.91 4.81 -25.38
CA LEU A 842 13.35 3.48 -25.02
C LEU A 842 14.45 3.54 -23.94
N TRP A 843 14.34 2.66 -22.96
CA TRP A 843 15.27 2.58 -21.85
C TRP A 843 16.22 1.39 -22.03
N SER A 844 17.53 1.65 -22.14
CA SER A 844 18.52 0.56 -22.18
C SER A 844 18.63 -0.12 -20.81
N ARG A 845 18.81 -1.45 -20.81
CA ARG A 845 18.98 -2.22 -19.57
C ARG A 845 20.25 -1.86 -18.77
N ASN A 846 21.24 -1.28 -19.42
CA ASN A 846 22.51 -0.87 -18.80
C ASN A 846 22.44 0.53 -18.16
N LEU A 847 21.30 1.18 -18.22
CA LEU A 847 21.11 2.50 -17.66
C LEU A 847 21.10 2.43 -16.13
N ASP A 848 21.89 3.30 -15.50
CA ASP A 848 21.71 3.59 -14.08
C ASP A 848 20.39 4.39 -13.89
N ARG A 849 19.29 3.65 -13.80
CA ARG A 849 17.94 4.23 -13.61
C ARG A 849 17.81 4.93 -12.25
N GLN A 850 18.76 4.76 -11.33
CA GLN A 850 18.73 5.41 -10.00
C GLN A 850 19.06 6.90 -10.07
N SER A 851 19.71 7.34 -11.13
CA SER A 851 20.06 8.75 -11.34
C SER A 851 18.91 9.60 -11.94
N LEU A 852 17.77 9.00 -12.29
CA LEU A 852 16.64 9.68 -12.92
C LEU A 852 15.50 9.86 -11.93
N PRO A 853 14.73 10.96 -12.05
CA PRO A 853 13.49 11.11 -11.29
C PRO A 853 12.55 9.92 -11.52
N GLU A 854 11.95 9.39 -10.45
CA GLU A 854 11.16 8.15 -10.47
C GLU A 854 10.05 8.18 -11.52
N TRP A 855 9.29 9.27 -11.57
CA TRP A 855 8.17 9.43 -12.48
C TRP A 855 8.54 9.37 -13.97
N THR A 856 9.79 9.71 -14.33
CA THR A 856 10.25 9.74 -15.74
C THR A 856 10.37 8.34 -16.34
N LYS A 857 10.44 7.31 -15.50
CA LYS A 857 10.49 5.91 -15.92
C LYS A 857 9.17 5.44 -16.54
N ASP A 858 8.06 6.08 -16.17
CA ASP A 858 6.72 5.78 -16.66
C ASP A 858 6.35 6.58 -17.91
N VAL A 859 7.23 7.49 -18.37
CA VAL A 859 7.02 8.26 -19.60
C VAL A 859 7.25 7.37 -20.84
N THR A 860 6.25 7.30 -21.70
CA THR A 860 6.35 6.59 -22.99
C THR A 860 7.09 7.43 -24.02
N GLY A 861 6.76 8.73 -24.10
CA GLY A 861 7.33 9.63 -25.10
C GLY A 861 6.75 11.04 -25.03
N PHE A 862 7.04 11.79 -26.07
CA PHE A 862 6.59 13.15 -26.32
C PHE A 862 5.89 13.16 -27.67
N ASP A 863 4.57 13.34 -27.71
CA ASP A 863 3.82 13.45 -28.95
C ASP A 863 3.66 14.93 -29.35
N VAL A 864 3.73 15.22 -30.63
CA VAL A 864 3.43 16.56 -31.14
C VAL A 864 1.92 16.75 -31.11
N LEU A 865 1.44 17.80 -30.44
CA LEU A 865 0.02 18.07 -30.37
C LEU A 865 -0.50 18.53 -31.75
N PRO A 866 -1.38 17.79 -32.44
CA PRO A 866 -1.74 18.08 -33.85
C PRO A 866 -2.38 19.46 -34.04
N THR A 867 -3.03 20.00 -33.03
CA THR A 867 -3.67 21.32 -33.03
C THR A 867 -2.72 22.46 -32.70
N HIS A 868 -1.54 22.16 -32.11
CA HIS A 868 -0.56 23.16 -31.65
C HIS A 868 0.87 22.68 -31.97
N ALA A 869 1.34 22.95 -33.16
CA ALA A 869 2.58 22.40 -33.72
C ALA A 869 3.87 22.72 -32.92
N ALA A 870 3.84 23.69 -32.01
CA ALA A 870 4.94 24.04 -31.11
C ALA A 870 4.82 23.40 -29.72
N THR A 871 3.79 22.60 -29.48
CA THR A 871 3.50 21.97 -28.17
C THR A 871 3.73 20.47 -28.24
N LEU A 872 4.49 19.96 -27.28
CA LEU A 872 4.60 18.53 -27.00
C LEU A 872 3.65 18.14 -25.87
N ILE A 873 2.98 17.01 -26.02
CA ILE A 873 2.22 16.37 -24.95
C ILE A 873 2.95 15.13 -24.46
N VAL A 874 2.95 14.91 -23.15
CA VAL A 874 3.52 13.74 -22.48
C VAL A 874 2.42 13.08 -21.69
N TRP A 875 2.23 11.79 -21.94
CA TRP A 875 1.32 10.97 -21.18
C TRP A 875 2.09 10.26 -20.06
N VAL A 876 1.60 10.37 -18.83
CA VAL A 876 2.21 9.73 -17.67
C VAL A 876 1.16 8.84 -17.00
N GLY A 877 1.39 7.55 -17.07
CA GLY A 877 0.59 6.52 -16.40
C GLY A 877 1.27 6.00 -15.13
N GLY A 878 0.82 4.85 -14.67
CA GLY A 878 1.44 4.15 -13.55
C GLY A 878 1.56 5.00 -12.28
N ARG A 879 2.62 4.76 -11.51
CA ARG A 879 2.89 5.52 -10.27
C ARG A 879 3.41 6.93 -10.56
N GLY A 880 4.09 7.11 -11.68
CA GLY A 880 4.60 8.41 -12.12
C GLY A 880 3.51 9.48 -12.22
N ALA A 881 2.30 9.08 -12.65
CA ALA A 881 1.16 9.98 -12.72
C ALA A 881 0.78 10.60 -11.36
N CYS A 882 0.87 9.84 -10.27
CA CYS A 882 0.63 10.37 -8.93
C CYS A 882 1.78 11.27 -8.45
N ILE A 883 3.02 10.89 -8.75
CA ILE A 883 4.22 11.63 -8.30
C ILE A 883 4.25 13.03 -8.89
N ILE A 884 3.94 13.19 -10.19
CA ILE A 884 3.99 14.52 -10.83
C ILE A 884 2.97 15.51 -10.26
N GLU A 885 1.92 15.07 -9.60
CA GLU A 885 0.94 15.96 -9.00
C GLU A 885 1.51 16.82 -7.86
N ASP A 886 2.56 16.32 -7.19
CA ASP A 886 3.24 16.99 -6.08
C ASP A 886 4.45 17.84 -6.55
N LEU A 887 4.87 17.72 -7.82
CA LEU A 887 5.98 18.47 -8.36
C LEU A 887 5.53 19.84 -8.89
N THR A 888 6.46 20.79 -8.98
CA THR A 888 6.19 22.07 -9.64
C THR A 888 6.31 21.92 -11.16
N GLU A 889 5.63 22.78 -11.93
CA GLU A 889 5.68 22.74 -13.39
C GLU A 889 7.10 23.06 -13.92
N GLU A 890 7.87 23.86 -13.20
CA GLU A 890 9.27 24.14 -13.52
C GLU A 890 10.15 22.90 -13.36
N THR A 891 9.95 22.12 -12.28
CA THR A 891 10.67 20.85 -12.06
C THR A 891 10.33 19.84 -13.17
N ILE A 892 9.06 19.70 -13.50
CA ILE A 892 8.58 18.81 -14.56
C ILE A 892 9.16 19.23 -15.91
N ALA A 893 9.11 20.51 -16.25
CA ALA A 893 9.67 21.02 -17.49
C ALA A 893 11.18 20.74 -17.59
N GLN A 894 11.92 20.94 -16.50
CA GLN A 894 13.36 20.65 -16.45
C GLN A 894 13.65 19.15 -16.63
N ASP A 895 12.90 18.29 -15.99
CA ASP A 895 13.04 16.83 -16.12
C ASP A 895 12.74 16.38 -17.55
N CYS A 896 11.67 16.89 -18.17
CA CYS A 896 11.34 16.65 -19.57
C CYS A 896 12.45 17.12 -20.52
N MET A 897 13.04 18.30 -20.28
CA MET A 897 14.17 18.79 -21.05
C MET A 897 15.40 17.88 -20.91
N ASN A 898 15.65 17.37 -19.71
CA ASN A 898 16.73 16.42 -19.46
C ASN A 898 16.51 15.11 -20.23
N LEU A 899 15.27 14.62 -20.30
CA LEU A 899 14.92 13.44 -21.09
C LEU A 899 15.13 13.65 -22.59
N LEU A 900 14.61 14.78 -23.13
CA LEU A 900 14.79 15.12 -24.54
C LEU A 900 16.28 15.28 -24.91
N THR A 901 17.03 16.05 -24.12
CA THR A 901 18.47 16.24 -24.31
C THR A 901 19.23 14.92 -24.33
N ARG A 902 18.88 14.02 -23.40
CA ARG A 902 19.50 12.69 -23.28
C ARG A 902 19.25 11.81 -24.50
N HIS A 903 17.99 11.65 -24.89
CA HIS A 903 17.61 10.73 -25.97
C HIS A 903 17.94 11.26 -27.38
N LEU A 904 17.86 12.56 -27.56
CA LEU A 904 18.22 13.19 -28.84
C LEU A 904 19.72 13.45 -28.99
N ARG A 905 20.50 13.39 -27.89
CA ARG A 905 21.92 13.83 -27.87
C ARG A 905 22.09 15.24 -28.40
N CYS A 906 21.08 16.08 -28.23
CA CYS A 906 21.06 17.46 -28.67
C CYS A 906 21.06 18.38 -27.44
N HIS A 907 21.99 19.32 -27.36
CA HIS A 907 22.10 20.29 -26.27
C HIS A 907 21.49 21.67 -26.62
N ASP A 908 21.09 21.86 -27.87
CA ASP A 908 20.58 23.15 -28.39
C ASP A 908 19.04 23.15 -28.49
N ILE A 909 18.35 22.36 -27.64
CA ILE A 909 16.89 22.39 -27.57
C ILE A 909 16.44 23.69 -26.90
N PRO A 910 15.54 24.47 -27.52
CA PRO A 910 15.03 25.71 -26.90
C PRO A 910 14.36 25.45 -25.56
N PRO A 911 14.43 26.38 -24.62
CA PRO A 911 13.76 26.23 -23.33
C PRO A 911 12.23 26.20 -23.48
N VAL A 912 11.58 25.44 -22.64
CA VAL A 912 10.11 25.42 -22.51
C VAL A 912 9.63 26.81 -22.08
N LYS A 913 8.71 27.41 -22.82
CA LYS A 913 8.10 28.70 -22.50
C LYS A 913 6.94 28.57 -21.53
N LYS A 914 6.17 27.50 -21.66
CA LYS A 914 5.01 27.24 -20.80
C LYS A 914 4.89 25.74 -20.56
N CYS A 915 4.67 25.37 -19.31
CA CYS A 915 4.40 24.00 -18.90
C CYS A 915 3.07 23.98 -18.13
N VAL A 916 2.22 23.01 -18.45
CA VAL A 916 0.99 22.76 -17.71
C VAL A 916 0.89 21.25 -17.48
N ARG A 917 0.56 20.83 -16.27
CA ARG A 917 0.29 19.45 -15.95
C ARG A 917 -1.06 19.27 -15.31
N THR A 918 -1.69 18.11 -15.49
CA THR A 918 -2.98 17.75 -14.88
C THR A 918 -2.80 17.11 -13.51
N LYS A 919 -3.87 17.12 -12.68
CA LYS A 919 -3.90 16.56 -11.31
C LYS A 919 -5.22 15.83 -11.06
N TRP A 920 -5.38 14.69 -11.67
CA TRP A 920 -6.66 13.97 -11.61
C TRP A 920 -6.85 13.17 -10.32
N ASN A 921 -5.77 12.64 -9.73
CA ASN A 921 -5.85 11.95 -8.44
C ASN A 921 -6.07 12.93 -7.28
N GLY A 922 -5.43 14.10 -7.32
CA GLY A 922 -5.60 15.17 -6.34
C GLY A 922 -6.97 15.85 -6.37
N ASN A 923 -7.72 15.72 -7.48
CA ASN A 923 -9.09 16.24 -7.55
C ASN A 923 -10.01 15.39 -6.67
N LYS A 924 -10.44 15.96 -5.53
CA LYS A 924 -11.25 15.26 -4.51
C LYS A 924 -12.60 14.73 -5.01
N TYR A 925 -13.12 15.21 -6.15
CA TYR A 925 -14.39 14.79 -6.74
C TYR A 925 -14.19 13.77 -7.88
N VAL A 926 -12.93 13.48 -8.26
CA VAL A 926 -12.61 12.57 -9.35
C VAL A 926 -11.74 11.38 -8.89
N ARG A 927 -10.62 11.65 -8.25
CA ARG A 927 -9.71 10.64 -7.67
C ARG A 927 -9.09 9.69 -8.68
N GLY A 928 -8.73 10.18 -9.88
CA GLY A 928 -8.04 9.39 -10.90
C GLY A 928 -8.52 9.63 -12.33
N GLY A 929 -8.17 8.74 -13.24
CA GLY A 929 -8.47 8.82 -14.67
C GLY A 929 -9.76 8.08 -15.06
N TYR A 930 -9.65 6.77 -15.35
CA TYR A 930 -10.77 5.94 -15.79
C TYR A 930 -10.65 4.49 -15.30
N SER A 931 -11.75 3.72 -15.51
CA SER A 931 -11.91 2.38 -14.93
C SER A 931 -11.28 1.28 -15.80
N HIS A 932 -11.01 0.12 -15.20
CA HIS A 932 -10.63 -1.11 -15.88
C HIS A 932 -11.12 -2.33 -15.11
N ILE A 933 -11.13 -3.51 -15.76
CA ILE A 933 -11.59 -4.74 -15.11
C ILE A 933 -10.40 -5.51 -14.55
N THR A 934 -10.35 -5.64 -13.22
CA THR A 934 -9.27 -6.34 -12.53
C THR A 934 -9.53 -7.85 -12.46
N LYS A 935 -8.46 -8.63 -12.22
CA LYS A 935 -8.61 -10.08 -11.94
C LYS A 935 -9.45 -10.39 -10.69
N SER A 936 -9.53 -9.46 -9.72
CA SER A 936 -10.39 -9.62 -8.55
C SER A 936 -11.88 -9.68 -8.90
N CYS A 937 -12.27 -9.14 -10.03
CA CYS A 937 -13.65 -9.21 -10.53
C CYS A 937 -14.09 -10.61 -10.93
N GLU A 938 -13.15 -11.53 -11.25
CA GLU A 938 -13.50 -12.87 -11.74
C GLU A 938 -14.15 -13.75 -10.67
N GLY A 939 -13.71 -13.63 -9.40
CA GLY A 939 -14.20 -14.47 -8.30
C GLY A 939 -15.72 -14.37 -8.09
N ASP A 940 -16.22 -13.13 -8.12
CA ASP A 940 -17.62 -12.79 -7.88
C ASP A 940 -18.40 -12.50 -9.17
N ASN A 941 -17.78 -12.73 -10.32
CA ASN A 941 -18.32 -12.40 -11.65
C ASN A 941 -18.80 -10.93 -11.74
N ILE A 942 -17.96 -10.02 -11.27
CA ILE A 942 -18.19 -8.57 -11.28
C ILE A 942 -17.83 -8.00 -12.65
N SER A 943 -18.66 -7.11 -13.15
CA SER A 943 -18.37 -6.33 -14.36
C SER A 943 -18.91 -4.91 -14.21
N PRO A 944 -18.60 -3.99 -15.11
CA PRO A 944 -19.22 -2.66 -15.14
C PRO A 944 -20.76 -2.70 -15.10
N ARG A 945 -21.38 -3.70 -15.73
CA ARG A 945 -22.82 -3.93 -15.67
C ARG A 945 -23.32 -4.18 -14.24
N THR A 946 -22.51 -4.82 -13.39
CA THR A 946 -22.88 -5.02 -11.98
C THR A 946 -23.05 -3.69 -11.25
N LEU A 947 -22.17 -2.72 -11.53
CA LEU A 947 -22.29 -1.37 -10.95
C LEU A 947 -23.50 -0.60 -11.51
N ALA A 948 -23.95 -0.93 -12.72
CA ALA A 948 -25.15 -0.33 -13.35
C ALA A 948 -26.49 -0.90 -12.82
N GLU A 949 -26.47 -1.95 -11.99
CA GLU A 949 -27.68 -2.56 -11.43
C GLU A 949 -28.42 -1.56 -10.54
N PRO A 950 -29.72 -1.21 -10.82
CA PRO A 950 -30.46 -0.29 -9.99
C PRO A 950 -30.78 -0.87 -8.60
N ILE A 951 -30.90 -0.01 -7.60
CA ILE A 951 -31.50 -0.39 -6.32
C ILE A 951 -32.98 -0.14 -6.39
N TRP A 952 -33.75 -1.15 -6.05
CA TRP A 952 -35.21 -1.16 -6.12
C TRP A 952 -35.81 -0.96 -4.75
N ALA A 953 -36.99 -0.27 -4.71
CA ALA A 953 -37.80 -0.16 -3.53
C ALA A 953 -39.24 -0.58 -3.83
N THR A 954 -39.96 -1.06 -2.81
CA THR A 954 -41.35 -1.43 -2.88
C THR A 954 -42.23 -0.21 -2.53
N MET A 955 -42.95 0.29 -3.52
CA MET A 955 -43.94 1.36 -3.34
C MET A 955 -45.29 0.75 -3.00
N LEU A 956 -45.83 1.10 -1.84
CA LEU A 956 -47.16 0.69 -1.37
C LEU A 956 -48.22 1.63 -1.94
N GLN A 957 -49.17 1.11 -2.72
CA GLN A 957 -50.28 1.86 -3.25
C GLN A 957 -51.50 1.71 -2.34
N ASN A 958 -51.84 2.77 -1.59
CA ASN A 958 -52.85 2.73 -0.56
C ASN A 958 -54.27 2.42 -1.07
N ASP A 959 -54.63 2.79 -2.31
CA ASP A 959 -55.97 2.61 -2.87
C ASP A 959 -56.28 1.20 -3.39
N THR A 960 -55.22 0.42 -3.75
CA THR A 960 -55.40 -0.88 -4.42
C THR A 960 -54.85 -2.06 -3.63
N LYS A 961 -54.13 -1.83 -2.51
CA LYS A 961 -53.32 -2.84 -1.79
C LYS A 961 -52.30 -3.57 -2.70
N THR A 962 -51.85 -2.92 -3.78
CA THR A 962 -50.87 -3.46 -4.71
C THR A 962 -49.49 -2.92 -4.37
N GLU A 963 -48.48 -3.79 -4.48
CA GLU A 963 -47.08 -3.45 -4.34
C GLU A 963 -46.47 -3.25 -5.74
N LYS A 964 -45.72 -2.19 -5.91
CA LYS A 964 -44.97 -1.93 -7.15
C LYS A 964 -43.51 -1.70 -6.85
N ASN A 965 -42.62 -2.48 -7.48
CA ASN A 965 -41.18 -2.24 -7.41
C ASN A 965 -40.76 -1.15 -8.39
N VAL A 966 -40.05 -0.16 -7.90
CA VAL A 966 -39.49 0.96 -8.67
C VAL A 966 -38.01 1.16 -8.38
N PRO A 967 -37.18 1.52 -9.37
CA PRO A 967 -35.77 1.80 -9.16
C PRO A 967 -35.62 3.17 -8.49
N ILE A 968 -34.90 3.22 -7.37
CA ILE A 968 -34.72 4.45 -6.57
C ILE A 968 -33.30 4.98 -6.60
N ILE A 969 -32.27 4.13 -6.76
CA ILE A 969 -30.89 4.55 -6.98
C ILE A 969 -30.39 3.91 -8.26
N LEU A 970 -29.93 4.74 -9.19
CA LEU A 970 -29.43 4.35 -10.51
C LEU A 970 -28.00 4.88 -10.66
N PHE A 971 -27.07 4.05 -11.13
CA PHE A 971 -25.69 4.45 -11.36
C PHE A 971 -25.39 4.58 -12.85
N ALA A 972 -24.80 5.72 -13.25
CA ALA A 972 -24.33 5.96 -14.60
C ALA A 972 -22.93 6.54 -14.61
N GLY A 973 -22.22 6.43 -15.73
CA GLY A 973 -20.86 6.86 -15.91
C GLY A 973 -20.04 5.79 -16.64
N GLU A 974 -18.82 6.12 -17.04
CA GLU A 974 -17.98 5.21 -17.85
C GLU A 974 -17.75 3.86 -17.17
N ALA A 975 -17.66 3.82 -15.84
CA ALA A 975 -17.43 2.60 -15.07
C ALA A 975 -18.66 1.66 -15.00
N THR A 976 -19.80 2.06 -15.56
CA THR A 976 -21.06 1.29 -15.56
C THR A 976 -21.42 0.69 -16.90
N HIS A 977 -20.65 0.99 -17.98
CA HIS A 977 -20.90 0.44 -19.32
C HIS A 977 -20.15 -0.87 -19.53
N ASP A 978 -20.83 -1.95 -19.89
CA ASP A 978 -20.24 -3.30 -19.95
C ASP A 978 -19.23 -3.48 -21.11
N GLU A 979 -19.41 -2.74 -22.23
CA GLU A 979 -18.58 -2.85 -23.43
C GLU A 979 -17.73 -1.60 -23.73
N PHE A 980 -18.22 -0.40 -23.36
CA PHE A 980 -17.57 0.88 -23.61
C PHE A 980 -17.15 1.58 -22.32
N TYR A 981 -16.78 0.80 -21.28
CA TYR A 981 -16.21 1.38 -20.06
C TYR A 981 -14.94 2.19 -20.39
N SER A 982 -14.55 3.09 -19.51
CA SER A 982 -13.40 3.99 -19.67
C SER A 982 -13.57 5.09 -20.72
N THR A 983 -14.69 5.15 -21.44
CA THR A 983 -14.89 6.08 -22.55
C THR A 983 -15.98 7.12 -22.29
N THR A 984 -15.89 8.25 -22.99
CA THR A 984 -16.90 9.32 -22.92
C THR A 984 -18.22 8.91 -23.54
N HIS A 985 -18.18 8.14 -24.64
CA HIS A 985 -19.42 7.63 -25.27
C HIS A 985 -20.12 6.59 -24.40
N GLY A 986 -19.39 5.71 -23.71
CA GLY A 986 -19.97 4.79 -22.73
C GLY A 986 -20.61 5.54 -21.55
N ALA A 987 -19.95 6.59 -21.05
CA ALA A 987 -20.55 7.44 -20.03
C ALA A 987 -21.85 8.13 -20.49
N TYR A 988 -21.85 8.65 -21.71
CA TYR A 988 -23.03 9.28 -22.33
C TYR A 988 -24.19 8.30 -22.48
N GLU A 989 -23.94 7.10 -22.99
CA GLU A 989 -24.96 6.07 -23.19
C GLU A 989 -25.57 5.56 -21.89
N THR A 990 -24.74 5.38 -20.84
CA THR A 990 -25.26 4.98 -19.52
C THR A 990 -26.13 6.05 -18.88
N GLY A 991 -25.81 7.34 -19.08
CA GLY A 991 -26.64 8.45 -18.64
C GLY A 991 -28.03 8.40 -19.30
N ILE A 992 -28.09 8.22 -20.63
CA ILE A 992 -29.36 8.04 -21.37
C ILE A 992 -30.14 6.84 -20.83
N TYR A 993 -29.47 5.68 -20.73
CA TYR A 993 -30.10 4.44 -20.28
C TYR A 993 -30.76 4.56 -18.90
N GLN A 994 -30.07 5.13 -17.94
CA GLN A 994 -30.62 5.26 -16.58
C GLN A 994 -31.77 6.30 -16.49
N ALA A 995 -31.74 7.34 -17.30
CA ALA A 995 -32.85 8.25 -17.44
C ALA A 995 -34.07 7.56 -18.08
N GLU A 996 -33.88 6.76 -19.14
CA GLU A 996 -34.93 5.96 -19.76
C GLU A 996 -35.53 4.94 -18.77
N VAL A 997 -34.68 4.27 -17.94
CA VAL A 997 -35.15 3.38 -16.87
C VAL A 997 -36.01 4.15 -15.86
N PHE A 998 -35.57 5.31 -15.41
CA PHE A 998 -36.38 6.15 -14.52
C PHE A 998 -37.72 6.49 -15.16
N LEU A 999 -37.77 6.99 -16.39
CA LEU A 999 -38.99 7.34 -17.10
C LEU A 999 -39.94 6.14 -17.24
N GLN A 1000 -39.41 4.98 -17.57
CA GLN A 1000 -40.21 3.75 -17.74
C GLN A 1000 -40.98 3.36 -16.46
N TYR A 1001 -40.35 3.43 -15.31
CA TYR A 1001 -40.91 2.92 -14.07
C TYR A 1001 -41.66 3.98 -13.24
N HIS A 1002 -41.27 5.26 -13.35
CA HIS A 1002 -41.81 6.35 -12.56
C HIS A 1002 -42.85 7.23 -13.32
N VAL A 1003 -42.77 7.28 -14.65
CA VAL A 1003 -43.57 8.21 -15.47
C VAL A 1003 -44.52 7.46 -16.41
N ASN A 1004 -44.08 6.49 -17.18
CA ASN A 1004 -44.84 5.82 -18.24
C ASN A 1004 -45.76 4.67 -17.74
N THR A 1005 -46.27 4.75 -16.56
CA THR A 1005 -47.26 3.77 -16.02
C THR A 1005 -48.67 4.18 -16.37
N LYS A 1006 -49.02 4.14 -17.63
CA LYS A 1006 -50.40 4.12 -18.08
C LYS A 1006 -50.74 2.79 -18.72
#